data_f115213d80ea3692b29f74a9661a6225
#
_entry.id   f115213d80ea3692b29f74a9661a6225
#
_cell.length_a   1.000
_cell.length_b   1.000
_cell.length_c   1.000
_cell.angle_alpha   90.00
_cell.angle_beta   90.00
_cell.angle_gamma   90.00
#
_symmetry.space_group_name_H-M   'P 1'
#
loop_
_entity.id
_entity.type
_entity.pdbx_description
1 polymer ?
#
loop_
_entity_poly.entity_id
_entity_poly.type
_entity_poly.pdbx_seq_one_letter_code
_entity_poly.pdbx_strand_id
1 'polypeptide(L)'
;MNKRLAATLLSFWLSVITCPLLIAQSTGNELSPKAIAEYQEQSKELVSFLEYMMNFLGNPEATTQQKETIITQSYLKAFRDEDVQVEDDLAEDRSVVTNKNVQAYLKDIDFFFQEAKFDLSVDDVSYYVNNGKKFFRVTLSRNLQGTTVDGDTVNANQIRYVEINLNESEKDLKIASIYTTKLSEREELANWWSEVSTPWQQFFKAQVGAQDWDSVNYRMLREIVRLDEIDISGNQAVYSLEPLGKLIDLRYLNISDTRLDDLYPLRNLTKLEVLDCSQTSVSDLSPLKYATSLREISCEHTRVGDLSVLANFTKLEKLYCSHTYVNQIPVLKGLQDLRCASTAITSIEPLASMRKLVYLDASETSISDLQPVASTASVTWLNLENTPVINLAPLQALVNLETLVINNTPVENLEALNGLPKLQKVYCDNTPIKKPEANRFMAINPQVLVIYASEQMLDWWQALAPEWQEIFGKYVSLETVNKENLAQVANLAEIDISDHPSVQTLEPLAALTNLKILRCQNTNIRDLTPLEGMVNLEQLNLAGTEVDSIGALSSARNLKILNFDQTQVRSLSPLNSISGIQRLSCENTPIEPDTIRQFIREHPKTIVIYKTEQLSLWWNALSPAWKKELKEQVVVGDIPDREQLHELAFLSSLTIEDNSRINSLAPLSEFVRLTELTLTGTRVADLSPLSDMQTLRALICARNPIRSLEPLSSLTDLVYLDFQNTPVEDLRPVRDMISLETLKCSGTQVDKLKHLSSLINLRQLECYNTDVKKLKHLRDLNQLEMLRCYNTRISEREVRKFRQAHPDCEVVYY
;
A
#
# COMPACT_ATOMS: atom_id res chain seq x y z
N MET A 1 3.06 -47.92 -14.05
CA MET A 1 2.49 -49.18 -13.51
C MET A 1 1.16 -48.98 -12.79
N ASN A 2 0.61 -47.73 -12.76
CA ASN A 2 -0.53 -47.35 -11.91
C ASN A 2 -1.93 -47.38 -12.56
N LYS A 3 -2.10 -47.89 -13.76
CA LYS A 3 -3.44 -47.96 -14.39
C LYS A 3 -4.06 -49.37 -14.35
N ARG A 4 -3.32 -50.38 -13.94
CA ARG A 4 -3.83 -51.78 -13.85
C ARG A 4 -4.39 -52.15 -12.47
N LEU A 5 -4.00 -51.47 -11.39
CA LEU A 5 -4.54 -51.75 -10.05
C LEU A 5 -5.95 -51.18 -9.83
N ALA A 6 -6.28 -50.04 -10.44
CA ALA A 6 -7.61 -49.45 -10.36
C ALA A 6 -8.69 -50.26 -11.13
N ALA A 7 -8.26 -51.00 -12.19
CA ALA A 7 -9.16 -51.81 -12.99
C ALA A 7 -9.52 -53.15 -12.32
N THR A 8 -8.67 -53.68 -11.43
CA THR A 8 -8.92 -54.92 -10.68
C THR A 8 -9.92 -54.73 -9.55
N LEU A 9 -10.00 -53.52 -8.98
CA LEU A 9 -11.00 -53.20 -7.95
C LEU A 9 -12.41 -52.99 -8.53
N LEU A 10 -12.58 -52.66 -9.80
CA LEU A 10 -13.88 -52.55 -10.46
C LEU A 10 -14.40 -53.88 -11.03
N SER A 11 -13.52 -54.87 -11.29
CA SER A 11 -13.96 -56.13 -11.91
C SER A 11 -14.47 -57.17 -10.92
N PHE A 12 -14.24 -57.00 -9.61
CA PHE A 12 -14.75 -57.92 -8.57
C PHE A 12 -16.21 -57.66 -8.17
N TRP A 13 -16.81 -56.55 -8.56
CA TRP A 13 -18.16 -56.13 -8.20
C TRP A 13 -19.23 -56.37 -9.29
N LEU A 14 -18.88 -56.81 -10.47
CA LEU A 14 -19.85 -56.99 -11.56
C LEU A 14 -20.40 -58.44 -11.69
N SER A 15 -19.96 -59.38 -10.83
CA SER A 15 -20.34 -60.78 -10.94
C SER A 15 -21.41 -61.22 -9.93
N VAL A 16 -21.99 -60.34 -9.12
CA VAL A 16 -22.97 -60.74 -8.04
C VAL A 16 -24.41 -60.26 -8.34
N ILE A 17 -24.73 -59.77 -9.51
CA ILE A 17 -26.13 -59.39 -9.86
C ILE A 17 -26.62 -60.25 -11.00
N THR A 18 -26.92 -61.49 -10.76
CA THR A 18 -28.01 -62.24 -11.46
C THR A 18 -28.34 -63.49 -10.64
N CYS A 19 -29.33 -63.39 -9.78
CA CYS A 19 -30.00 -64.57 -9.30
C CYS A 19 -31.52 -64.33 -9.40
N PRO A 20 -32.28 -65.29 -9.97
CA PRO A 20 -33.68 -65.10 -10.28
C PRO A 20 -34.61 -65.19 -9.07
N LEU A 21 -35.66 -64.39 -9.11
CA LEU A 21 -36.77 -64.40 -8.22
C LEU A 21 -37.40 -65.79 -8.04
N LEU A 22 -37.31 -66.36 -6.86
CA LEU A 22 -38.25 -67.39 -6.37
C LEU A 22 -39.01 -66.85 -5.18
N ILE A 23 -40.25 -66.48 -5.39
CA ILE A 23 -41.20 -66.12 -4.36
C ILE A 23 -41.57 -67.40 -3.56
N ALA A 24 -41.14 -67.48 -2.31
CA ALA A 24 -41.68 -68.33 -1.33
C ALA A 24 -42.15 -67.51 -0.14
N GLN A 25 -43.48 -67.37 0.04
CA GLN A 25 -44.06 -66.87 1.28
C GLN A 25 -43.74 -67.87 2.38
N SER A 26 -42.94 -67.41 3.38
CA SER A 26 -42.87 -68.10 4.65
C SER A 26 -43.23 -67.15 5.77
N THR A 27 -44.28 -67.44 6.47
CA THR A 27 -44.61 -66.86 7.81
C THR A 27 -43.61 -67.33 8.80
N GLY A 28 -42.64 -66.49 9.15
CA GLY A 28 -41.65 -66.73 10.19
C GLY A 28 -40.43 -65.80 10.06
N ASN A 29 -40.11 -65.14 11.16
CA ASN A 29 -39.04 -64.12 11.24
C ASN A 29 -37.62 -64.75 11.18
N GLU A 30 -37.47 -66.01 10.70
CA GLU A 30 -36.20 -66.74 10.60
C GLU A 30 -35.73 -66.88 9.15
N LEU A 31 -34.37 -66.78 8.95
CA LEU A 31 -33.77 -67.06 7.67
C LEU A 31 -33.84 -68.52 7.29
N SER A 32 -34.00 -68.83 5.99
CA SER A 32 -33.91 -70.20 5.51
C SER A 32 -32.51 -70.81 5.73
N PRO A 33 -32.32 -72.10 5.93
CA PRO A 33 -31.00 -72.74 6.03
C PRO A 33 -30.09 -72.42 4.87
N LYS A 34 -30.59 -72.26 3.67
CA LYS A 34 -29.86 -71.93 2.50
C LYS A 34 -29.40 -70.44 2.55
N ALA A 35 -30.26 -69.55 3.00
CA ALA A 35 -29.90 -68.13 3.16
C ALA A 35 -28.83 -67.94 4.28
N ILE A 36 -28.94 -68.72 5.35
CA ILE A 36 -27.91 -68.71 6.42
C ILE A 36 -26.56 -69.17 5.88
N ALA A 37 -26.50 -70.25 5.11
CA ALA A 37 -25.25 -70.73 4.50
C ALA A 37 -24.64 -69.70 3.52
N GLU A 38 -25.47 -69.00 2.76
CA GLU A 38 -25.00 -67.93 1.83
C GLU A 38 -24.43 -66.74 2.59
N TYR A 39 -25.11 -66.27 3.64
CA TYR A 39 -24.60 -65.17 4.48
C TYR A 39 -23.38 -65.59 5.31
N GLN A 40 -23.25 -66.85 5.70
CA GLN A 40 -22.04 -67.37 6.33
C GLN A 40 -20.84 -67.27 5.41
N GLU A 41 -20.98 -67.58 4.12
CA GLU A 41 -19.91 -67.43 3.14
C GLU A 41 -19.57 -65.95 2.88
N GLN A 42 -20.58 -65.09 2.71
CA GLN A 42 -20.38 -63.64 2.61
C GLN A 42 -19.68 -63.03 3.85
N SER A 43 -19.96 -63.60 5.05
CA SER A 43 -19.27 -63.20 6.29
C SER A 43 -17.76 -63.49 6.25
N LYS A 44 -17.36 -64.65 5.67
CA LYS A 44 -15.95 -64.97 5.45
C LYS A 44 -15.31 -64.03 4.42
N GLU A 45 -16.00 -63.71 3.33
CA GLU A 45 -15.52 -62.74 2.32
C GLU A 45 -15.29 -61.37 2.96
N LEU A 46 -16.19 -60.96 3.87
CA LEU A 46 -16.06 -59.68 4.58
C LEU A 46 -14.84 -59.65 5.52
N VAL A 47 -14.55 -60.78 6.21
CA VAL A 47 -13.33 -60.93 7.01
C VAL A 47 -12.08 -60.90 6.14
N SER A 48 -12.10 -61.57 4.96
CA SER A 48 -10.98 -61.51 4.02
C SER A 48 -10.74 -60.07 3.49
N PHE A 49 -11.79 -59.30 3.34
CA PHE A 49 -11.66 -57.88 2.94
C PHE A 49 -11.09 -57.03 4.09
N LEU A 50 -11.48 -57.33 5.37
CA LEU A 50 -10.88 -56.72 6.54
C LEU A 50 -9.37 -57.02 6.60
N GLU A 51 -8.97 -58.28 6.43
CA GLU A 51 -7.56 -58.69 6.37
C GLU A 51 -6.76 -57.95 5.29
N TYR A 52 -7.37 -57.84 4.11
CA TYR A 52 -6.77 -57.04 3.04
C TYR A 52 -6.54 -55.58 3.44
N MET A 53 -7.51 -54.92 4.05
CA MET A 53 -7.35 -53.55 4.53
C MET A 53 -6.25 -53.40 5.56
N MET A 54 -6.20 -54.29 6.55
CA MET A 54 -5.17 -54.26 7.60
C MET A 54 -3.77 -54.51 7.03
N ASN A 55 -3.60 -55.46 6.13
CA ASN A 55 -2.35 -55.74 5.44
C ASN A 55 -1.90 -54.58 4.54
N PHE A 56 -2.84 -53.88 3.91
CA PHE A 56 -2.52 -52.71 3.10
C PHE A 56 -2.02 -51.53 3.97
N LEU A 57 -2.59 -51.36 5.14
CA LEU A 57 -2.15 -50.33 6.11
C LEU A 57 -0.78 -50.65 6.69
N GLY A 58 -0.49 -51.94 6.93
CA GLY A 58 0.81 -52.41 7.41
C GLY A 58 1.92 -52.47 6.30
N ASN A 59 1.59 -52.12 5.07
CA ASN A 59 2.58 -52.15 3.97
C ASN A 59 3.38 -50.83 3.92
N PRO A 60 4.71 -50.87 4.06
CA PRO A 60 5.55 -49.68 3.99
C PRO A 60 5.62 -49.03 2.59
N GLU A 61 5.31 -49.78 1.51
CA GLU A 61 5.30 -49.23 0.17
C GLU A 61 3.98 -48.43 -0.17
N ALA A 62 2.95 -48.53 0.64
CA ALA A 62 1.70 -47.81 0.43
C ALA A 62 1.85 -46.33 0.82
N THR A 63 1.44 -45.44 -0.09
CA THR A 63 1.51 -43.99 0.19
C THR A 63 0.50 -43.56 1.26
N THR A 64 0.81 -42.50 2.00
CA THR A 64 -0.10 -41.91 3.02
C THR A 64 -1.49 -41.65 2.45
N GLN A 65 -1.59 -41.09 1.25
CA GLN A 65 -2.89 -40.82 0.63
C GLN A 65 -3.70 -42.08 0.31
N GLN A 66 -3.02 -43.18 -0.04
CA GLN A 66 -3.68 -44.47 -0.27
C GLN A 66 -4.19 -45.07 1.05
N LYS A 67 -3.37 -45.00 2.12
CA LYS A 67 -3.74 -45.45 3.47
C LYS A 67 -4.90 -44.58 4.02
N GLU A 68 -4.86 -43.26 3.83
CA GLU A 68 -5.94 -42.35 4.21
C GLU A 68 -7.28 -42.72 3.55
N THR A 69 -7.26 -43.11 2.26
CA THR A 69 -8.47 -43.56 1.55
C THR A 69 -9.11 -44.78 2.19
N ILE A 70 -8.31 -45.74 2.69
CA ILE A 70 -8.84 -46.91 3.43
C ILE A 70 -9.44 -46.46 4.75
N ILE A 71 -8.75 -45.63 5.50
CA ILE A 71 -9.15 -45.19 6.83
C ILE A 71 -10.40 -44.31 6.83
N THR A 72 -10.57 -43.46 5.80
CA THR A 72 -11.65 -42.46 5.77
C THR A 72 -12.85 -42.88 4.94
N GLN A 73 -12.68 -43.76 3.94
CA GLN A 73 -13.72 -44.09 2.96
C GLN A 73 -13.97 -45.57 2.79
N SER A 74 -12.88 -46.38 2.56
CA SER A 74 -13.07 -47.80 2.19
C SER A 74 -13.55 -48.67 3.34
N TYR A 75 -13.27 -48.34 4.60
CA TYR A 75 -13.70 -49.08 5.77
C TYR A 75 -15.24 -49.22 5.86
N LEU A 76 -16.01 -48.19 5.41
CA LEU A 76 -17.48 -48.22 5.36
C LEU A 76 -18.03 -49.34 4.45
N LYS A 77 -17.20 -49.93 3.62
CA LYS A 77 -17.61 -51.14 2.85
C LYS A 77 -17.68 -52.39 3.72
N ALA A 78 -16.85 -52.46 4.76
CA ALA A 78 -16.82 -53.60 5.70
C ALA A 78 -17.57 -53.30 6.98
N PHE A 79 -17.45 -52.10 7.53
CA PHE A 79 -17.99 -51.72 8.83
C PHE A 79 -19.33 -50.97 8.69
N ARG A 80 -20.17 -51.10 9.74
CA ARG A 80 -21.52 -50.53 9.76
C ARG A 80 -21.53 -49.02 9.72
N ASP A 81 -20.70 -48.42 10.58
CA ASP A 81 -20.56 -46.95 10.74
C ASP A 81 -19.20 -46.63 11.40
N GLU A 82 -18.95 -45.36 11.65
CA GLU A 82 -17.71 -44.87 12.29
C GLU A 82 -17.65 -45.18 13.79
N ASP A 83 -18.77 -45.47 14.42
CA ASP A 83 -18.87 -45.73 15.85
C ASP A 83 -18.59 -47.20 16.21
N VAL A 84 -18.34 -48.08 15.22
CA VAL A 84 -18.01 -49.48 15.45
C VAL A 84 -16.77 -49.59 16.32
N GLN A 85 -16.91 -50.33 17.42
CA GLN A 85 -15.83 -50.52 18.37
C GLN A 85 -15.00 -51.78 18.01
N VAL A 86 -13.68 -51.60 18.00
CA VAL A 86 -12.70 -52.66 17.81
C VAL A 86 -11.80 -52.69 19.03
N GLU A 87 -11.63 -53.87 19.62
CA GLU A 87 -10.71 -54.06 20.75
C GLU A 87 -9.29 -53.72 20.34
N ASP A 88 -8.64 -52.89 21.16
CA ASP A 88 -7.27 -52.43 20.95
C ASP A 88 -6.28 -53.55 21.40
N ASP A 89 -5.79 -54.27 20.42
CA ASP A 89 -4.97 -55.46 20.61
C ASP A 89 -3.66 -55.42 19.83
N LEU A 90 -3.27 -54.26 19.37
CA LEU A 90 -2.04 -54.07 18.59
C LEU A 90 -0.77 -54.11 19.46
N ALA A 91 -0.88 -53.79 20.76
CA ALA A 91 0.20 -53.87 21.74
C ALA A 91 0.00 -55.07 22.70
N GLU A 92 1.08 -55.83 22.96
CA GLU A 92 1.02 -57.09 23.76
C GLU A 92 0.82 -56.87 25.27
N ASP A 93 1.18 -55.68 25.84
CA ASP A 93 1.31 -55.49 27.30
C ASP A 93 0.17 -54.77 27.98
N ARG A 94 -1.07 -54.84 27.47
CA ARG A 94 -2.19 -54.18 28.14
C ARG A 94 -2.86 -55.03 29.21
N SER A 95 -2.90 -54.51 30.43
CA SER A 95 -3.55 -55.13 31.56
C SER A 95 -5.09 -55.03 31.56
N VAL A 96 -5.64 -54.11 30.76
CA VAL A 96 -7.09 -53.81 30.67
C VAL A 96 -7.56 -53.82 29.21
N VAL A 97 -8.69 -54.49 28.95
CA VAL A 97 -9.32 -54.46 27.62
C VAL A 97 -9.91 -53.08 27.36
N THR A 98 -9.43 -52.44 26.32
CA THR A 98 -9.92 -51.15 25.84
C THR A 98 -10.40 -51.29 24.42
N ASN A 99 -11.45 -50.52 24.04
CA ASN A 99 -11.95 -50.47 22.68
C ASN A 99 -11.66 -49.10 22.05
N LYS A 100 -11.45 -49.09 20.75
CA LYS A 100 -11.31 -47.91 19.89
C LYS A 100 -12.38 -47.90 18.81
N ASN A 101 -12.71 -46.75 18.26
CA ASN A 101 -13.48 -46.74 17.03
C ASN A 101 -12.65 -47.38 15.90
N VAL A 102 -13.32 -47.86 14.88
CA VAL A 102 -12.67 -48.56 13.77
C VAL A 102 -11.60 -47.73 13.05
N GLN A 103 -11.86 -46.45 12.89
CA GLN A 103 -10.89 -45.56 12.22
C GLN A 103 -9.62 -45.38 13.04
N ALA A 104 -9.76 -45.24 14.36
CA ALA A 104 -8.62 -45.16 15.28
C ALA A 104 -7.80 -46.44 15.24
N TYR A 105 -8.45 -47.63 15.31
CA TYR A 105 -7.77 -48.90 15.21
C TYR A 105 -7.01 -49.08 13.89
N LEU A 106 -7.63 -48.74 12.76
CA LEU A 106 -7.00 -48.81 11.43
C LEU A 106 -5.81 -47.86 11.29
N LYS A 107 -5.89 -46.65 11.86
CA LYS A 107 -4.75 -45.71 11.91
C LYS A 107 -3.61 -46.24 12.76
N ASP A 108 -3.91 -46.81 13.88
CA ASP A 108 -2.89 -47.36 14.78
C ASP A 108 -2.04 -48.43 14.09
N ILE A 109 -2.55 -49.21 13.14
CA ILE A 109 -1.74 -50.10 12.31
C ILE A 109 -0.62 -49.35 11.58
N ASP A 110 -0.93 -48.19 10.96
CA ASP A 110 0.06 -47.36 10.24
C ASP A 110 1.01 -46.59 11.19
N PHE A 111 0.58 -46.31 12.41
CA PHE A 111 1.41 -45.61 13.40
C PHE A 111 2.30 -46.54 14.22
N PHE A 112 1.84 -47.72 14.58
CA PHE A 112 2.62 -48.63 15.42
C PHE A 112 3.67 -49.41 14.66
N PHE A 113 3.43 -49.69 13.37
CA PHE A 113 4.27 -50.62 12.62
C PHE A 113 5.00 -49.95 11.45
N GLN A 114 6.28 -50.27 11.33
CA GLN A 114 7.01 -50.00 10.07
C GLN A 114 6.50 -50.96 8.96
N GLU A 115 6.26 -52.21 9.35
CA GLU A 115 5.66 -53.29 8.54
C GLU A 115 4.81 -54.20 9.40
N ALA A 116 3.58 -54.52 8.97
CA ALA A 116 2.71 -55.44 9.64
C ALA A 116 2.02 -56.39 8.65
N LYS A 117 1.88 -57.64 9.05
CA LYS A 117 1.15 -58.65 8.32
C LYS A 117 0.15 -59.32 9.25
N PHE A 118 -1.12 -59.30 8.85
CA PHE A 118 -2.22 -59.96 9.53
C PHE A 118 -2.64 -61.20 8.71
N ASP A 119 -2.92 -62.29 9.42
CA ASP A 119 -3.55 -63.51 8.90
C ASP A 119 -4.77 -63.79 9.77
N LEU A 120 -5.97 -63.71 9.13
CA LEU A 120 -7.25 -63.87 9.80
C LEU A 120 -7.91 -65.20 9.40
N SER A 121 -7.50 -66.29 10.04
CA SER A 121 -8.07 -67.62 9.80
C SER A 121 -9.43 -67.78 10.46
N VAL A 122 -10.49 -67.96 9.65
CA VAL A 122 -11.84 -68.15 10.15
C VAL A 122 -12.04 -69.59 10.63
N ASP A 123 -12.35 -69.75 11.94
CA ASP A 123 -12.55 -71.04 12.57
C ASP A 123 -14.05 -71.47 12.53
N ASP A 124 -14.96 -70.55 12.80
CA ASP A 124 -16.41 -70.79 12.78
C ASP A 124 -17.22 -69.57 12.39
N VAL A 125 -18.42 -69.75 11.81
CA VAL A 125 -19.41 -68.69 11.53
C VAL A 125 -20.75 -69.15 12.03
N SER A 126 -21.17 -68.65 13.15
CA SER A 126 -22.45 -69.00 13.81
C SER A 126 -23.51 -67.90 13.61
N TYR A 127 -24.76 -68.32 13.36
CA TYR A 127 -25.90 -67.40 13.21
C TYR A 127 -26.65 -67.23 14.55
N TYR A 128 -26.96 -65.94 14.85
CA TYR A 128 -27.70 -65.61 16.09
C TYR A 128 -28.84 -64.62 15.79
N VAL A 129 -29.85 -64.72 16.67
CA VAL A 129 -30.95 -63.75 16.74
C VAL A 129 -31.03 -63.21 18.15
N ASN A 130 -30.93 -61.90 18.34
CA ASN A 130 -31.07 -61.29 19.66
C ASN A 130 -31.99 -60.05 19.55
N ASN A 131 -33.07 -59.99 20.35
CA ASN A 131 -34.07 -58.91 20.32
C ASN A 131 -34.56 -58.55 18.91
N GLY A 132 -34.74 -59.57 18.05
CA GLY A 132 -35.21 -59.40 16.67
C GLY A 132 -34.12 -58.92 15.66
N LYS A 133 -32.91 -58.69 16.12
CA LYS A 133 -31.76 -58.37 15.25
C LYS A 133 -31.04 -59.68 14.90
N LYS A 134 -30.81 -59.90 13.61
CA LYS A 134 -30.07 -61.01 13.04
C LYS A 134 -28.63 -60.63 12.85
N PHE A 135 -27.69 -61.46 13.35
CA PHE A 135 -26.28 -61.25 13.18
C PHE A 135 -25.52 -62.57 13.08
N PHE A 136 -24.33 -62.48 12.47
CA PHE A 136 -23.37 -63.57 12.40
C PHE A 136 -22.20 -63.28 13.33
N ARG A 137 -21.77 -64.29 14.10
CA ARG A 137 -20.53 -64.20 14.87
C ARG A 137 -19.49 -65.09 14.17
N VAL A 138 -18.44 -64.45 13.71
CA VAL A 138 -17.28 -65.15 13.17
C VAL A 138 -16.29 -65.30 14.29
N THR A 139 -15.87 -66.52 14.55
CA THR A 139 -14.73 -66.84 15.39
C THR A 139 -13.55 -67.02 14.49
N LEU A 140 -12.49 -66.29 14.76
CA LEU A 140 -11.26 -66.34 13.96
C LEU A 140 -10.03 -66.33 14.86
N SER A 141 -8.99 -66.96 14.35
CA SER A 141 -7.63 -66.87 14.86
C SER A 141 -6.88 -65.77 14.11
N ARG A 142 -6.52 -64.69 14.84
CA ARG A 142 -5.69 -63.58 14.29
C ARG A 142 -4.22 -63.81 14.59
N ASN A 143 -3.41 -63.92 13.56
CA ASN A 143 -1.96 -63.91 13.69
C ASN A 143 -1.43 -62.57 13.16
N LEU A 144 -0.74 -61.81 14.02
CA LEU A 144 -0.09 -60.55 13.69
C LEU A 144 1.42 -60.74 13.78
N GLN A 145 2.13 -60.46 12.65
CA GLN A 145 3.56 -60.40 12.59
C GLN A 145 3.97 -59.03 12.07
N GLY A 146 4.90 -58.37 12.74
CA GLY A 146 5.35 -57.03 12.28
C GLY A 146 6.56 -56.54 13.05
N THR A 147 7.07 -55.38 12.58
CA THR A 147 8.12 -54.62 13.25
C THR A 147 7.53 -53.26 13.61
N THR A 148 7.59 -52.90 14.88
CA THR A 148 7.11 -51.61 15.38
C THR A 148 8.01 -50.48 14.86
N VAL A 149 7.54 -49.22 14.96
CA VAL A 149 8.35 -48.03 14.63
C VAL A 149 9.59 -47.91 15.51
N ASP A 150 9.59 -48.47 16.72
CA ASP A 150 10.73 -48.52 17.64
C ASP A 150 11.71 -49.66 17.32
N GLY A 151 11.40 -50.51 16.34
CA GLY A 151 12.23 -51.62 15.90
C GLY A 151 11.96 -52.94 16.61
N ASP A 152 10.97 -53.04 17.50
CA ASP A 152 10.60 -54.26 18.18
C ASP A 152 9.80 -55.21 17.25
N THR A 153 10.02 -56.49 17.37
CA THR A 153 9.28 -57.49 16.59
C THR A 153 8.06 -57.97 17.40
N VAL A 154 6.89 -57.87 16.77
CA VAL A 154 5.61 -58.42 17.32
C VAL A 154 5.26 -59.72 16.60
N ASN A 155 4.87 -60.73 17.38
CA ASN A 155 4.32 -61.99 16.85
C ASN A 155 3.24 -62.48 17.82
N ALA A 156 1.99 -62.07 17.55
CA ALA A 156 0.85 -62.30 18.42
C ALA A 156 -0.21 -63.15 17.72
N ASN A 157 -0.67 -64.24 18.41
CA ASN A 157 -1.76 -65.07 17.95
C ASN A 157 -2.88 -65.06 18.99
N GLN A 158 -4.08 -64.64 18.59
CA GLN A 158 -5.21 -64.46 19.49
C GLN A 158 -6.53 -64.82 18.81
N ILE A 159 -7.45 -65.41 19.57
CA ILE A 159 -8.84 -65.66 19.11
C ILE A 159 -9.63 -64.34 19.18
N ARG A 160 -10.37 -64.05 18.11
CA ARG A 160 -11.24 -62.88 18.01
C ARG A 160 -12.66 -63.28 17.61
N TYR A 161 -13.62 -62.51 18.11
CA TYR A 161 -15.01 -62.57 17.70
C TYR A 161 -15.34 -61.33 16.87
N VAL A 162 -15.84 -61.58 15.64
CA VAL A 162 -16.32 -60.51 14.75
C VAL A 162 -17.83 -60.64 14.69
N GLU A 163 -18.57 -59.61 15.20
CA GLU A 163 -20.01 -59.56 15.09
C GLU A 163 -20.39 -58.85 13.79
N ILE A 164 -21.14 -59.54 12.94
CA ILE A 164 -21.55 -59.03 11.62
C ILE A 164 -23.07 -58.92 11.60
N ASN A 165 -23.61 -57.71 11.50
CA ASN A 165 -25.02 -57.44 11.48
C ASN A 165 -25.58 -57.58 10.05
N LEU A 166 -26.75 -58.20 9.93
CA LEU A 166 -27.50 -58.29 8.70
C LEU A 166 -28.50 -57.13 8.60
N ASN A 167 -28.37 -56.28 7.60
CA ASN A 167 -29.39 -55.32 7.18
C ASN A 167 -30.35 -56.02 6.19
N GLU A 168 -31.49 -56.44 6.70
CA GLU A 168 -32.45 -57.21 5.89
C GLU A 168 -33.08 -56.40 4.75
N SER A 169 -33.19 -55.06 4.91
CA SER A 169 -33.76 -54.17 3.87
C SER A 169 -32.81 -54.04 2.68
N GLU A 170 -31.55 -54.00 2.93
CA GLU A 170 -30.51 -53.82 1.89
C GLU A 170 -29.85 -55.15 1.51
N LYS A 171 -30.12 -56.22 2.27
CA LYS A 171 -29.48 -57.53 2.13
C LYS A 171 -27.96 -57.44 2.22
N ASP A 172 -27.46 -56.57 3.07
CA ASP A 172 -26.06 -56.25 3.23
C ASP A 172 -25.55 -56.68 4.63
N LEU A 173 -24.31 -57.10 4.69
CA LEU A 173 -23.60 -57.52 5.91
C LEU A 173 -22.57 -56.47 6.25
N LYS A 174 -22.54 -56.04 7.52
CA LYS A 174 -21.57 -55.08 8.05
C LYS A 174 -21.03 -55.52 9.40
N ILE A 175 -19.71 -55.38 9.58
CA ILE A 175 -19.05 -55.61 10.89
C ILE A 175 -19.60 -54.58 11.88
N ALA A 176 -20.04 -55.04 13.01
CA ALA A 176 -20.61 -54.23 14.10
C ALA A 176 -19.70 -54.12 15.32
N SER A 177 -18.80 -55.10 15.52
CA SER A 177 -17.77 -55.09 16.58
C SER A 177 -16.72 -56.18 16.36
N ILE A 178 -15.51 -55.96 16.87
CA ILE A 178 -14.45 -56.96 16.94
C ILE A 178 -13.93 -56.97 18.37
N TYR A 179 -13.94 -58.13 19.06
CA TYR A 179 -13.64 -58.21 20.49
C TYR A 179 -13.15 -59.59 20.91
N THR A 180 -12.47 -59.66 22.05
CA THR A 180 -12.29 -60.90 22.85
C THR A 180 -13.35 -60.99 23.93
N THR A 181 -13.61 -59.84 24.63
CA THR A 181 -14.62 -59.72 25.67
C THR A 181 -15.49 -58.50 25.34
N LYS A 182 -16.81 -58.71 25.24
CA LYS A 182 -17.74 -57.62 24.92
C LYS A 182 -18.00 -56.76 26.15
N LEU A 183 -17.47 -55.55 26.15
CA LEU A 183 -17.75 -54.54 27.17
C LEU A 183 -18.99 -53.72 26.80
N SER A 184 -19.73 -53.25 27.78
CA SER A 184 -20.74 -52.23 27.61
C SER A 184 -20.08 -50.84 27.57
N GLU A 185 -20.67 -49.86 26.87
CA GLU A 185 -20.19 -48.45 26.85
C GLU A 185 -19.95 -47.91 28.28
N ARG A 186 -20.81 -48.33 29.23
CA ARG A 186 -20.67 -47.92 30.63
C ARG A 186 -19.40 -48.48 31.27
N GLU A 187 -19.07 -49.72 31.01
CA GLU A 187 -17.85 -50.38 31.53
C GLU A 187 -16.60 -49.76 30.86
N GLU A 188 -16.65 -49.52 29.57
CA GLU A 188 -15.56 -48.85 28.85
C GLU A 188 -15.23 -47.47 29.41
N LEU A 189 -16.26 -46.61 29.59
CA LEU A 189 -16.04 -45.27 30.13
C LEU A 189 -15.58 -45.31 31.59
N ALA A 190 -16.04 -46.27 32.39
CA ALA A 190 -15.58 -46.45 33.76
C ALA A 190 -14.11 -46.90 33.82
N ASN A 191 -13.71 -47.85 32.95
CA ASN A 191 -12.31 -48.27 32.80
C ASN A 191 -11.42 -47.09 32.39
N TRP A 192 -11.79 -46.37 31.32
CA TRP A 192 -11.05 -45.16 30.88
C TRP A 192 -10.91 -44.15 32.02
N TRP A 193 -11.98 -43.84 32.75
CA TRP A 193 -11.95 -42.88 33.86
C TRP A 193 -11.01 -43.29 34.99
N SER A 194 -10.90 -44.61 35.27
CA SER A 194 -10.01 -45.11 36.30
C SER A 194 -8.51 -44.94 35.97
N GLU A 195 -8.17 -44.79 34.68
CA GLU A 195 -6.81 -44.56 34.20
C GLU A 195 -6.48 -43.08 34.06
N VAL A 196 -7.49 -42.18 34.07
CA VAL A 196 -7.32 -40.73 33.97
C VAL A 196 -6.59 -40.20 35.21
N SER A 197 -5.49 -39.50 35.01
CA SER A 197 -4.69 -38.90 36.09
C SER A 197 -5.48 -37.87 36.90
N THR A 198 -5.11 -37.64 38.14
CA THR A 198 -5.82 -36.70 39.04
C THR A 198 -5.93 -35.29 38.47
N PRO A 199 -4.90 -34.67 37.85
CA PRO A 199 -5.02 -33.34 37.21
C PRO A 199 -6.07 -33.30 36.12
N TRP A 200 -6.14 -34.35 35.28
CA TRP A 200 -7.16 -34.46 34.24
C TRP A 200 -8.56 -34.69 34.82
N GLN A 201 -8.67 -35.53 35.87
CA GLN A 201 -9.95 -35.72 36.53
C GLN A 201 -10.51 -34.44 37.12
N GLN A 202 -9.66 -33.60 37.73
CA GLN A 202 -10.04 -32.27 38.24
C GLN A 202 -10.50 -31.36 37.09
N PHE A 203 -9.72 -31.29 36.02
CA PHE A 203 -10.06 -30.51 34.85
C PHE A 203 -11.41 -30.93 34.25
N PHE A 204 -11.62 -32.21 33.97
CA PHE A 204 -12.86 -32.70 33.38
C PHE A 204 -14.09 -32.54 34.30
N LYS A 205 -13.93 -32.73 35.62
CA LYS A 205 -14.97 -32.43 36.59
C LYS A 205 -15.42 -30.96 36.51
N ALA A 206 -14.49 -30.06 36.44
CA ALA A 206 -14.78 -28.61 36.28
C ALA A 206 -15.57 -28.32 34.99
N GLN A 207 -15.25 -28.99 33.88
CA GLN A 207 -15.95 -28.81 32.59
C GLN A 207 -17.43 -29.26 32.66
N VAL A 208 -17.75 -30.27 33.45
CA VAL A 208 -19.14 -30.80 33.63
C VAL A 208 -19.83 -30.25 34.89
N GLY A 209 -19.26 -29.24 35.54
CA GLY A 209 -19.82 -28.55 36.70
C GLY A 209 -19.83 -29.41 37.99
N ALA A 210 -18.98 -30.46 38.05
CA ALA A 210 -18.80 -31.28 39.25
C ALA A 210 -17.71 -30.69 40.15
N GLN A 211 -17.84 -30.95 41.49
CA GLN A 211 -16.81 -30.56 42.44
C GLN A 211 -15.71 -31.66 42.53
N ASP A 212 -14.53 -31.34 43.02
CA ASP A 212 -13.40 -32.28 43.13
C ASP A 212 -13.74 -33.54 43.94
N TRP A 213 -14.60 -33.44 44.96
CA TRP A 213 -15.04 -34.55 45.80
C TRP A 213 -16.23 -35.35 45.25
N ASP A 214 -16.87 -34.89 44.15
CA ASP A 214 -17.99 -35.58 43.57
C ASP A 214 -17.55 -36.86 42.86
N SER A 215 -18.37 -37.93 42.99
CA SER A 215 -18.21 -39.12 42.18
C SER A 215 -18.77 -38.88 40.78
N VAL A 216 -17.95 -39.16 39.75
CA VAL A 216 -18.39 -39.01 38.35
C VAL A 216 -19.29 -40.19 37.96
N ASN A 217 -20.49 -39.90 37.49
CA ASN A 217 -21.43 -40.89 37.02
C ASN A 217 -21.35 -41.09 35.49
N TYR A 218 -22.02 -42.14 35.00
CA TYR A 218 -22.02 -42.52 33.59
C TYR A 218 -22.46 -41.35 32.65
N ARG A 219 -23.45 -40.56 33.08
CA ARG A 219 -23.92 -39.42 32.29
C ARG A 219 -22.83 -38.36 32.14
N MET A 220 -22.15 -38.03 33.23
CA MET A 220 -21.01 -37.08 33.22
C MET A 220 -19.86 -37.57 32.34
N LEU A 221 -19.55 -38.88 32.39
CA LEU A 221 -18.52 -39.48 31.54
C LEU A 221 -18.85 -39.30 30.04
N ARG A 222 -20.14 -39.49 29.68
CA ARG A 222 -20.59 -39.26 28.32
C ARG A 222 -20.53 -37.79 27.92
N GLU A 223 -20.75 -36.86 28.81
CA GLU A 223 -20.59 -35.43 28.58
C GLU A 223 -19.09 -35.08 28.37
N ILE A 224 -18.21 -35.64 29.20
CA ILE A 224 -16.76 -35.43 29.12
C ILE A 224 -16.19 -35.89 27.76
N VAL A 225 -16.51 -37.12 27.33
CA VAL A 225 -15.95 -37.67 26.07
C VAL A 225 -16.49 -36.96 24.80
N ARG A 226 -17.51 -36.13 24.94
CA ARG A 226 -18.11 -35.32 23.88
C ARG A 226 -17.66 -33.87 23.88
N LEU A 227 -16.74 -33.52 24.78
CA LEU A 227 -16.15 -32.18 24.74
C LEU A 227 -15.47 -31.96 23.37
N ASP A 228 -15.78 -30.84 22.75
CA ASP A 228 -15.22 -30.44 21.46
C ASP A 228 -14.15 -29.34 21.60
N GLU A 229 -14.04 -28.77 22.80
CA GLU A 229 -13.06 -27.76 23.14
C GLU A 229 -12.33 -28.09 24.45
N ILE A 230 -11.00 -28.03 24.43
CA ILE A 230 -10.12 -28.20 25.61
C ILE A 230 -9.08 -27.09 25.61
N ASP A 231 -9.02 -26.37 26.72
CA ASP A 231 -7.97 -25.38 26.99
C ASP A 231 -7.33 -25.70 28.34
N ILE A 232 -6.08 -26.15 28.32
CA ILE A 232 -5.24 -26.41 29.50
C ILE A 232 -3.98 -25.56 29.49
N SER A 233 -4.01 -24.45 28.75
CA SER A 233 -2.86 -23.54 28.65
C SER A 233 -2.34 -23.13 30.05
N GLY A 234 -1.02 -23.10 30.20
CA GLY A 234 -0.35 -22.77 31.49
C GLY A 234 -0.48 -23.84 32.58
N ASN A 235 -1.17 -24.96 32.34
CA ASN A 235 -1.35 -26.00 33.34
C ASN A 235 -0.09 -26.89 33.45
N GLN A 236 0.74 -26.61 34.43
CA GLN A 236 2.01 -27.32 34.67
C GLN A 236 1.83 -28.69 35.40
N ALA A 237 0.61 -29.04 35.80
CA ALA A 237 0.34 -30.28 36.48
C ALA A 237 -0.02 -31.41 35.50
N VAL A 238 -0.43 -31.07 34.26
CA VAL A 238 -0.71 -32.06 33.20
C VAL A 238 0.58 -32.39 32.48
N TYR A 239 0.95 -33.64 32.41
CA TYR A 239 2.19 -34.16 31.81
C TYR A 239 1.97 -35.23 30.74
N SER A 240 0.73 -35.60 30.42
CA SER A 240 0.37 -36.56 29.37
C SER A 240 -0.98 -36.18 28.74
N LEU A 241 -1.13 -36.40 27.45
CA LEU A 241 -2.38 -36.20 26.69
C LEU A 241 -3.21 -37.47 26.49
N GLU A 242 -2.77 -38.60 27.08
CA GLU A 242 -3.45 -39.92 26.93
C GLU A 242 -4.98 -39.88 27.16
N PRO A 243 -5.53 -39.13 28.16
CA PRO A 243 -6.97 -39.06 28.33
C PRO A 243 -7.72 -38.46 27.14
N LEU A 244 -7.07 -37.60 26.32
CA LEU A 244 -7.68 -36.98 25.16
C LEU A 244 -7.91 -37.97 24.01
N GLY A 245 -7.20 -39.09 23.97
CA GLY A 245 -7.36 -40.11 22.91
C GLY A 245 -8.80 -40.65 22.78
N LYS A 246 -9.63 -40.52 23.83
CA LYS A 246 -11.04 -40.90 23.82
C LYS A 246 -11.99 -39.79 23.33
N LEU A 247 -11.53 -38.53 23.25
CA LEU A 247 -12.33 -37.35 22.87
C LEU A 247 -12.31 -37.16 21.35
N ILE A 248 -12.88 -38.10 20.61
CA ILE A 248 -12.81 -38.10 19.11
C ILE A 248 -13.56 -36.95 18.43
N ASP A 249 -14.41 -36.23 19.18
CA ASP A 249 -15.17 -35.07 18.70
C ASP A 249 -14.40 -33.73 18.89
N LEU A 250 -13.21 -33.81 19.51
CA LEU A 250 -12.41 -32.62 19.84
C LEU A 250 -12.03 -31.83 18.55
N ARG A 251 -12.37 -30.54 18.57
CA ARG A 251 -12.10 -29.59 17.47
C ARG A 251 -11.05 -28.52 17.83
N TYR A 252 -11.06 -28.09 19.09
CA TYR A 252 -10.15 -27.06 19.59
C TYR A 252 -9.33 -27.65 20.75
N LEU A 253 -8.01 -27.54 20.65
CA LEU A 253 -7.08 -27.92 21.69
C LEU A 253 -6.00 -26.88 21.90
N ASN A 254 -5.96 -26.32 23.12
CA ASN A 254 -4.89 -25.43 23.55
C ASN A 254 -4.13 -26.09 24.71
N ILE A 255 -2.85 -26.41 24.47
CA ILE A 255 -1.90 -26.99 25.43
C ILE A 255 -0.69 -26.08 25.63
N SER A 256 -0.79 -24.82 25.22
CA SER A 256 0.33 -23.86 25.27
C SER A 256 0.84 -23.63 26.69
N ASP A 257 2.11 -23.30 26.81
CA ASP A 257 2.79 -23.07 28.09
C ASP A 257 2.59 -24.22 29.11
N THR A 258 2.71 -25.46 28.63
CA THR A 258 2.69 -26.65 29.45
C THR A 258 4.00 -27.43 29.34
N ARG A 259 4.18 -28.49 30.16
CA ARG A 259 5.34 -29.38 30.11
C ARG A 259 5.22 -30.54 29.13
N LEU A 260 4.20 -30.51 28.30
CA LEU A 260 3.93 -31.55 27.33
C LEU A 260 4.98 -31.55 26.20
N ASP A 261 5.38 -32.75 25.81
CA ASP A 261 6.35 -32.98 24.74
C ASP A 261 5.88 -34.00 23.70
N ASP A 262 4.87 -34.80 24.04
CA ASP A 262 4.35 -35.85 23.19
C ASP A 262 2.91 -35.59 22.71
N LEU A 263 2.72 -35.56 21.38
CA LEU A 263 1.43 -35.43 20.73
C LEU A 263 0.84 -36.76 20.29
N TYR A 264 1.52 -37.90 20.56
CA TYR A 264 1.08 -39.20 20.12
C TYR A 264 -0.37 -39.57 20.51
N PRO A 265 -0.88 -39.20 21.69
CA PRO A 265 -2.29 -39.41 22.05
C PRO A 265 -3.30 -38.70 21.12
N LEU A 266 -2.90 -37.66 20.39
CA LEU A 266 -3.78 -36.91 19.49
C LEU A 266 -3.97 -37.55 18.11
N ARG A 267 -3.24 -38.60 17.76
CA ARG A 267 -3.18 -39.25 16.44
C ARG A 267 -4.54 -39.64 15.87
N ASN A 268 -5.54 -39.87 16.74
CA ASN A 268 -6.89 -40.27 16.35
C ASN A 268 -7.89 -39.08 16.28
N LEU A 269 -7.50 -37.88 16.67
CA LEU A 269 -8.36 -36.69 16.72
C LEU A 269 -8.50 -36.04 15.32
N THR A 270 -9.21 -36.70 14.42
CA THR A 270 -9.33 -36.25 13.00
C THR A 270 -10.23 -35.06 12.79
N LYS A 271 -11.07 -34.73 13.80
CA LYS A 271 -11.95 -33.56 13.76
C LYS A 271 -11.28 -32.31 14.28
N LEU A 272 -10.02 -32.41 14.75
CA LEU A 272 -9.27 -31.26 15.27
C LEU A 272 -9.09 -30.20 14.19
N GLU A 273 -9.57 -28.99 14.50
CA GLU A 273 -9.54 -27.83 13.61
C GLU A 273 -8.48 -26.81 14.04
N VAL A 274 -8.23 -26.69 15.35
CA VAL A 274 -7.26 -25.76 15.93
C VAL A 274 -6.42 -26.49 16.98
N LEU A 275 -5.10 -26.38 16.82
CA LEU A 275 -4.12 -26.87 17.80
C LEU A 275 -3.14 -25.73 18.15
N ASP A 276 -3.10 -25.38 19.43
CA ASP A 276 -2.04 -24.56 19.99
C ASP A 276 -1.17 -25.41 20.97
N CYS A 277 0.06 -25.70 20.55
CA CYS A 277 1.08 -26.35 21.34
C CYS A 277 2.30 -25.44 21.57
N SER A 278 2.13 -24.14 21.45
CA SER A 278 3.20 -23.15 21.62
C SER A 278 3.77 -23.18 23.04
N GLN A 279 5.04 -22.78 23.19
CA GLN A 279 5.75 -22.75 24.48
C GLN A 279 5.75 -24.11 25.22
N THR A 280 5.81 -25.21 24.46
CA THR A 280 5.95 -26.57 24.99
C THR A 280 7.27 -27.19 24.57
N SER A 281 7.55 -28.43 25.02
CA SER A 281 8.72 -29.20 24.59
C SER A 281 8.47 -30.07 23.37
N VAL A 282 7.34 -29.90 22.68
CA VAL A 282 6.97 -30.66 21.47
C VAL A 282 8.06 -30.51 20.41
N SER A 283 8.46 -31.63 19.81
CA SER A 283 9.47 -31.69 18.75
C SER A 283 8.98 -32.43 17.48
N ASP A 284 7.94 -33.24 17.61
CA ASP A 284 7.41 -34.08 16.54
C ASP A 284 5.91 -33.81 16.32
N LEU A 285 5.56 -33.44 15.09
CA LEU A 285 4.18 -33.25 14.63
C LEU A 285 3.65 -34.46 13.86
N SER A 286 4.42 -35.54 13.68
CA SER A 286 4.02 -36.73 12.92
C SER A 286 2.73 -37.38 13.43
N PRO A 287 2.39 -37.35 14.76
CA PRO A 287 1.11 -37.85 15.24
C PRO A 287 -0.11 -37.14 14.59
N LEU A 288 0.04 -35.96 14.09
CA LEU A 288 -1.05 -35.21 13.44
C LEU A 288 -1.34 -35.66 11.99
N LYS A 289 -0.61 -36.66 11.46
CA LYS A 289 -0.66 -37.13 10.07
C LYS A 289 -2.08 -37.24 9.47
N TYR A 290 -3.07 -37.65 10.30
CA TYR A 290 -4.45 -37.79 9.87
C TYR A 290 -5.40 -36.69 10.37
N ALA A 291 -4.90 -35.66 11.05
CA ALA A 291 -5.69 -34.53 11.50
C ALA A 291 -5.92 -33.50 10.36
N THR A 292 -6.35 -33.98 9.19
CA THR A 292 -6.50 -33.18 7.95
C THR A 292 -7.62 -32.14 8.02
N SER A 293 -8.36 -32.07 9.13
CA SER A 293 -9.34 -31.02 9.41
C SER A 293 -8.72 -29.76 9.97
N LEU A 294 -7.44 -29.79 10.37
CA LEU A 294 -6.74 -28.65 10.95
C LEU A 294 -6.74 -27.45 9.99
N ARG A 295 -7.14 -26.32 10.57
CA ARG A 295 -7.16 -24.99 9.94
C ARG A 295 -6.10 -24.07 10.54
N GLU A 296 -5.79 -24.25 11.81
CA GLU A 296 -4.81 -23.45 12.54
C GLU A 296 -3.93 -24.34 13.40
N ILE A 297 -2.60 -24.13 13.26
CA ILE A 297 -1.58 -24.78 14.09
C ILE A 297 -0.64 -23.71 14.60
N SER A 298 -0.47 -23.67 15.92
CA SER A 298 0.58 -22.90 16.58
C SER A 298 1.55 -23.89 17.26
N CYS A 299 2.82 -23.82 16.86
CA CYS A 299 3.93 -24.54 17.50
C CYS A 299 5.10 -23.59 17.82
N GLU A 300 4.78 -22.31 18.06
CA GLU A 300 5.80 -21.29 18.37
C GLU A 300 6.54 -21.61 19.67
N HIS A 301 7.82 -21.27 19.75
CA HIS A 301 8.66 -21.54 20.92
C HIS A 301 8.69 -23.04 21.32
N THR A 302 8.74 -23.93 20.31
CA THR A 302 8.87 -25.39 20.52
C THR A 302 10.18 -25.91 19.88
N ARG A 303 10.39 -27.21 19.97
CA ARG A 303 11.54 -27.89 19.36
C ARG A 303 11.24 -28.50 18.00
N VAL A 304 10.12 -28.15 17.39
CA VAL A 304 9.71 -28.63 16.07
C VAL A 304 10.76 -28.24 15.02
N GLY A 305 11.20 -29.21 14.22
CA GLY A 305 12.15 -29.00 13.13
C GLY A 305 11.61 -29.44 11.77
N ASP A 306 10.65 -30.35 11.74
CA ASP A 306 10.05 -30.91 10.52
C ASP A 306 8.55 -30.60 10.44
N LEU A 307 8.15 -29.95 9.35
CA LEU A 307 6.76 -29.64 9.00
C LEU A 307 6.23 -30.50 7.84
N SER A 308 6.96 -31.50 7.39
CA SER A 308 6.62 -32.31 6.20
C SER A 308 5.27 -33.00 6.31
N VAL A 309 4.86 -33.37 7.53
CA VAL A 309 3.55 -33.97 7.83
C VAL A 309 2.38 -33.07 7.39
N LEU A 310 2.58 -31.74 7.42
CA LEU A 310 1.54 -30.76 7.06
C LEU A 310 1.31 -30.65 5.54
N ALA A 311 2.15 -31.23 4.70
CA ALA A 311 2.06 -31.11 3.24
C ALA A 311 0.69 -31.55 2.67
N ASN A 312 -0.03 -32.43 3.37
CA ASN A 312 -1.35 -32.94 2.96
C ASN A 312 -2.53 -32.12 3.55
N PHE A 313 -2.27 -31.11 4.36
CA PHE A 313 -3.30 -30.34 5.08
C PHE A 313 -3.90 -29.25 4.19
N THR A 314 -4.83 -29.66 3.32
CA THR A 314 -5.44 -28.77 2.32
C THR A 314 -6.34 -27.68 2.90
N LYS A 315 -6.77 -27.85 4.18
CA LYS A 315 -7.63 -26.92 4.91
C LYS A 315 -6.84 -25.95 5.79
N LEU A 316 -5.52 -26.13 5.93
CA LEU A 316 -4.70 -25.30 6.81
C LEU A 316 -4.65 -23.86 6.27
N GLU A 317 -5.11 -22.92 7.09
CA GLU A 317 -5.22 -21.50 6.82
C GLU A 317 -4.17 -20.69 7.57
N LYS A 318 -3.78 -21.13 8.78
CA LYS A 318 -2.81 -20.45 9.63
C LYS A 318 -1.76 -21.41 10.18
N LEU A 319 -0.50 -21.01 10.07
CA LEU A 319 0.65 -21.74 10.60
C LEU A 319 1.57 -20.76 11.34
N TYR A 320 1.71 -20.97 12.65
CA TYR A 320 2.59 -20.22 13.52
C TYR A 320 3.70 -21.15 14.02
N CYS A 321 4.91 -20.95 13.51
CA CYS A 321 6.08 -21.77 13.82
C CYS A 321 7.32 -20.92 14.16
N SER A 322 7.11 -19.68 14.64
CA SER A 322 8.20 -18.80 15.04
C SER A 322 8.99 -19.39 16.23
N HIS A 323 10.28 -19.07 16.30
CA HIS A 323 11.18 -19.55 17.37
C HIS A 323 11.23 -21.07 17.46
N THR A 324 11.35 -21.76 16.30
CA THR A 324 11.49 -23.22 16.19
C THR A 324 12.74 -23.59 15.39
N TYR A 325 13.03 -24.89 15.29
CA TYR A 325 14.15 -25.41 14.48
C TYR A 325 13.76 -25.70 13.02
N VAL A 326 12.62 -25.20 12.58
CA VAL A 326 12.14 -25.37 11.20
C VAL A 326 13.13 -24.77 10.22
N ASN A 327 13.51 -25.55 9.20
CA ASN A 327 14.41 -25.13 8.13
C ASN A 327 13.76 -25.14 6.74
N GLN A 328 12.59 -25.75 6.61
CA GLN A 328 11.83 -25.84 5.35
C GLN A 328 10.34 -25.73 5.61
N ILE A 329 9.62 -25.07 4.70
CA ILE A 329 8.16 -24.95 4.72
C ILE A 329 7.60 -25.86 3.63
N PRO A 330 6.64 -26.78 3.90
CA PRO A 330 5.97 -27.55 2.86
C PRO A 330 5.03 -26.63 2.04
N VAL A 331 4.62 -27.08 0.84
CA VAL A 331 3.65 -26.37 0.00
C VAL A 331 2.24 -26.46 0.61
N LEU A 332 1.74 -25.37 1.17
CA LEU A 332 0.43 -25.24 1.83
C LEU A 332 -0.48 -24.31 1.04
N LYS A 333 -1.18 -24.84 0.03
CA LYS A 333 -1.96 -24.03 -0.93
C LYS A 333 -3.14 -23.26 -0.32
N GLY A 334 -3.63 -23.70 0.87
CA GLY A 334 -4.71 -23.07 1.60
C GLY A 334 -4.29 -21.92 2.50
N LEU A 335 -2.97 -21.82 2.79
CA LEU A 335 -2.43 -20.96 3.83
C LEU A 335 -2.65 -19.48 3.54
N GLN A 336 -3.07 -18.73 4.57
CA GLN A 336 -3.35 -17.31 4.55
C GLN A 336 -2.44 -16.53 5.52
N ASP A 337 -2.08 -17.12 6.66
CA ASP A 337 -1.19 -16.52 7.67
C ASP A 337 -0.04 -17.48 7.97
N LEU A 338 1.18 -17.04 7.71
CA LEU A 338 2.42 -17.75 7.99
C LEU A 338 3.32 -16.90 8.87
N ARG A 339 3.63 -17.40 10.07
CA ARG A 339 4.62 -16.81 10.96
C ARG A 339 5.74 -17.81 11.19
N CYS A 340 6.92 -17.49 10.71
CA CYS A 340 8.10 -18.34 10.77
C CYS A 340 9.35 -17.54 11.20
N ALA A 341 9.14 -16.50 12.02
CA ALA A 341 10.21 -15.68 12.55
C ALA A 341 11.19 -16.48 13.41
N SER A 342 12.46 -16.08 13.46
CA SER A 342 13.49 -16.74 14.26
C SER A 342 13.57 -18.25 14.01
N THR A 343 13.61 -18.65 12.75
CA THR A 343 13.78 -20.05 12.32
C THR A 343 15.02 -20.23 11.45
N ALA A 344 15.38 -21.50 11.17
CA ALA A 344 16.51 -21.82 10.32
C ALA A 344 16.18 -21.81 8.81
N ILE A 345 15.07 -21.20 8.41
CA ILE A 345 14.63 -21.13 7.02
C ILE A 345 15.59 -20.24 6.21
N THR A 346 16.04 -20.76 5.07
CA THR A 346 16.91 -20.06 4.13
C THR A 346 16.24 -19.82 2.77
N SER A 347 15.17 -20.57 2.47
CA SER A 347 14.44 -20.50 1.20
C SER A 347 12.95 -20.51 1.40
N ILE A 348 12.26 -19.66 0.64
CA ILE A 348 10.81 -19.56 0.60
C ILE A 348 10.23 -20.02 -0.75
N GLU A 349 10.93 -20.88 -1.48
CA GLU A 349 10.49 -21.44 -2.77
C GLU A 349 9.03 -21.99 -2.74
N PRO A 350 8.59 -22.70 -1.68
CA PRO A 350 7.21 -23.20 -1.59
C PRO A 350 6.14 -22.11 -1.67
N LEU A 351 6.46 -20.87 -1.28
CA LEU A 351 5.49 -19.75 -1.32
C LEU A 351 5.03 -19.43 -2.75
N ALA A 352 5.82 -19.75 -3.78
CA ALA A 352 5.44 -19.58 -5.19
C ALA A 352 4.10 -20.26 -5.54
N SER A 353 3.69 -21.27 -4.77
CA SER A 353 2.44 -22.02 -4.93
C SER A 353 1.33 -21.58 -3.96
N MET A 354 1.62 -20.71 -3.00
CA MET A 354 0.70 -20.31 -1.90
C MET A 354 -0.04 -19.01 -2.22
N ARG A 355 -0.90 -19.03 -3.22
CA ARG A 355 -1.56 -17.83 -3.77
C ARG A 355 -2.61 -17.19 -2.86
N LYS A 356 -2.93 -17.78 -1.71
CA LYS A 356 -3.89 -17.26 -0.73
C LYS A 356 -3.21 -16.54 0.44
N LEU A 357 -1.88 -16.54 0.48
CA LEU A 357 -1.11 -15.97 1.57
C LEU A 357 -1.38 -14.46 1.66
N VAL A 358 -1.79 -13.99 2.84
CA VAL A 358 -2.12 -12.59 3.14
C VAL A 358 -1.10 -11.99 4.11
N TYR A 359 -0.71 -12.76 5.11
CA TYR A 359 0.22 -12.36 6.16
C TYR A 359 1.47 -13.25 6.14
N LEU A 360 2.66 -12.64 6.07
CA LEU A 360 3.94 -13.34 6.12
C LEU A 360 4.89 -12.67 7.11
N ASP A 361 5.22 -13.36 8.17
CA ASP A 361 6.32 -13.03 9.05
C ASP A 361 7.48 -14.01 8.86
N ALA A 362 8.54 -13.53 8.24
CA ALA A 362 9.77 -14.28 8.00
C ALA A 362 10.99 -13.54 8.58
N SER A 363 10.75 -12.73 9.62
CA SER A 363 11.81 -11.99 10.30
C SER A 363 12.81 -12.91 11.00
N GLU A 364 14.01 -12.40 11.24
CA GLU A 364 15.07 -13.14 11.92
C GLU A 364 15.40 -14.50 11.27
N THR A 365 15.33 -14.56 9.94
CA THR A 365 15.68 -15.75 9.14
C THR A 365 16.86 -15.47 8.22
N SER A 366 17.39 -16.51 7.57
CA SER A 366 18.46 -16.38 6.59
C SER A 366 17.96 -16.24 5.14
N ILE A 367 16.73 -15.81 4.95
CA ILE A 367 16.13 -15.59 3.63
C ILE A 367 16.79 -14.39 2.97
N SER A 368 17.24 -14.55 1.71
CA SER A 368 17.84 -13.49 0.90
C SER A 368 17.14 -13.32 -0.46
N ASP A 369 16.56 -14.39 -1.00
CA ASP A 369 15.85 -14.38 -2.29
C ASP A 369 14.34 -14.27 -2.09
N LEU A 370 13.77 -13.18 -2.62
CA LEU A 370 12.33 -12.90 -2.57
C LEU A 370 11.59 -13.29 -3.87
N GLN A 371 12.28 -13.89 -4.87
CA GLN A 371 11.62 -14.23 -6.13
C GLN A 371 10.35 -15.09 -5.96
N PRO A 372 10.28 -16.06 -5.03
CA PRO A 372 9.06 -16.83 -4.82
C PRO A 372 7.86 -16.01 -4.35
N VAL A 373 8.09 -14.92 -3.61
CA VAL A 373 6.99 -14.03 -3.12
C VAL A 373 6.29 -13.32 -4.28
N ALA A 374 6.95 -13.10 -5.40
CA ALA A 374 6.35 -12.44 -6.57
C ALA A 374 5.07 -13.14 -7.08
N SER A 375 4.87 -14.42 -6.76
CA SER A 375 3.68 -15.19 -7.14
C SER A 375 2.51 -15.05 -6.13
N THR A 376 2.73 -14.38 -4.98
CA THR A 376 1.78 -14.26 -3.87
C THR A 376 1.16 -12.87 -3.81
N ALA A 377 0.51 -12.43 -4.90
CA ALA A 377 -0.06 -11.08 -5.02
C ALA A 377 -1.13 -10.74 -3.96
N SER A 378 -1.61 -11.72 -3.19
CA SER A 378 -2.57 -11.55 -2.08
C SER A 378 -1.95 -11.01 -0.80
N VAL A 379 -0.62 -11.01 -0.67
CA VAL A 379 0.09 -10.56 0.54
C VAL A 379 -0.18 -9.08 0.78
N THR A 380 -0.66 -8.76 1.99
CA THR A 380 -0.92 -7.41 2.45
C THR A 380 0.08 -6.96 3.51
N TRP A 381 0.61 -7.90 4.29
CA TRP A 381 1.59 -7.63 5.34
C TRP A 381 2.80 -8.55 5.20
N LEU A 382 4.00 -7.97 5.15
CA LEU A 382 5.26 -8.69 4.97
C LEU A 382 6.31 -8.16 5.95
N ASN A 383 6.81 -9.06 6.80
CA ASN A 383 7.92 -8.78 7.70
C ASN A 383 9.18 -9.58 7.29
N LEU A 384 10.25 -8.85 7.03
CA LEU A 384 11.58 -9.35 6.68
C LEU A 384 12.66 -8.75 7.60
N GLU A 385 12.26 -8.28 8.79
CA GLU A 385 13.18 -7.69 9.75
C GLU A 385 14.32 -8.66 10.09
N ASN A 386 15.55 -8.14 10.26
CA ASN A 386 16.74 -8.95 10.57
C ASN A 386 17.00 -10.08 9.55
N THR A 387 16.78 -9.83 8.25
CA THR A 387 17.12 -10.77 7.17
C THR A 387 18.21 -10.21 6.26
N PRO A 388 18.96 -11.06 5.55
CA PRO A 388 20.00 -10.62 4.58
C PRO A 388 19.40 -10.17 3.22
N VAL A 389 18.14 -9.77 3.17
CA VAL A 389 17.49 -9.28 1.95
C VAL A 389 18.11 -7.95 1.50
N ILE A 390 18.50 -7.88 0.22
CA ILE A 390 19.04 -6.67 -0.42
C ILE A 390 18.08 -6.18 -1.51
N ASN A 391 17.54 -7.09 -2.30
CA ASN A 391 16.77 -6.77 -3.52
C ASN A 391 15.27 -6.87 -3.30
N LEU A 392 14.57 -5.73 -3.40
CA LEU A 392 13.12 -5.65 -3.29
C LEU A 392 12.38 -5.79 -4.64
N ALA A 393 13.07 -5.97 -5.77
CA ALA A 393 12.43 -6.02 -7.09
C ALA A 393 11.28 -7.04 -7.21
N PRO A 394 11.35 -8.24 -6.60
CA PRO A 394 10.22 -9.19 -6.63
C PRO A 394 8.94 -8.66 -6.00
N LEU A 395 9.03 -7.69 -5.07
CA LEU A 395 7.87 -7.12 -4.38
C LEU A 395 7.00 -6.23 -5.28
N GLN A 396 7.48 -5.82 -6.47
CA GLN A 396 6.68 -5.08 -7.46
C GLN A 396 5.40 -5.82 -7.87
N ALA A 397 5.39 -7.15 -7.77
CA ALA A 397 4.23 -7.97 -8.10
C ALA A 397 3.14 -7.96 -6.99
N LEU A 398 3.47 -7.49 -5.78
CA LEU A 398 2.59 -7.51 -4.62
C LEU A 398 1.64 -6.31 -4.61
N VAL A 399 0.74 -6.24 -5.57
CA VAL A 399 -0.19 -5.10 -5.75
C VAL A 399 -1.15 -4.87 -4.56
N ASN A 400 -1.26 -5.83 -3.65
CA ASN A 400 -2.08 -5.72 -2.44
C ASN A 400 -1.26 -5.39 -1.19
N LEU A 401 0.06 -5.27 -1.28
CA LEU A 401 0.92 -4.99 -0.12
C LEU A 401 0.56 -3.64 0.51
N GLU A 402 0.25 -3.66 1.80
CA GLU A 402 -0.12 -2.50 2.61
C GLU A 402 1.00 -2.10 3.58
N THR A 403 1.66 -3.11 4.17
CA THR A 403 2.73 -2.89 5.15
C THR A 403 3.94 -3.76 4.83
N LEU A 404 5.11 -3.14 4.79
CA LEU A 404 6.40 -3.80 4.65
C LEU A 404 7.30 -3.45 5.85
N VAL A 405 7.88 -4.48 6.48
CA VAL A 405 8.88 -4.32 7.53
C VAL A 405 10.21 -4.89 7.04
N ILE A 406 11.23 -4.05 6.91
CA ILE A 406 12.58 -4.38 6.48
C ILE A 406 13.64 -3.78 7.43
N ASN A 407 13.30 -3.59 8.71
CA ASN A 407 14.27 -3.09 9.68
C ASN A 407 15.49 -4.01 9.74
N ASN A 408 16.66 -3.45 10.02
CA ASN A 408 17.90 -4.21 10.15
C ASN A 408 18.24 -5.07 8.91
N THR A 409 17.88 -4.63 7.71
CA THR A 409 18.24 -5.29 6.45
C THR A 409 19.25 -4.46 5.66
N PRO A 410 20.03 -5.06 4.77
CA PRO A 410 20.98 -4.35 3.92
C PRO A 410 20.34 -3.68 2.68
N VAL A 411 19.05 -3.37 2.72
CA VAL A 411 18.33 -2.67 1.63
C VAL A 411 18.81 -1.22 1.54
N GLU A 412 19.22 -0.78 0.36
CA GLU A 412 19.80 0.54 0.12
C GLU A 412 18.80 1.56 -0.45
N ASN A 413 17.72 1.12 -1.10
CA ASN A 413 16.71 2.00 -1.69
C ASN A 413 15.33 1.36 -1.76
N LEU A 414 14.29 2.20 -1.95
CA LEU A 414 12.89 1.79 -2.02
C LEU A 414 12.31 1.87 -3.45
N GLU A 415 13.13 2.06 -4.49
CA GLU A 415 12.66 2.29 -5.86
C GLU A 415 11.77 1.17 -6.39
N ALA A 416 12.04 -0.07 -6.00
CA ALA A 416 11.24 -1.23 -6.36
C ALA A 416 9.79 -1.18 -5.85
N LEU A 417 9.50 -0.36 -4.85
CA LEU A 417 8.17 -0.21 -4.28
C LEU A 417 7.34 0.89 -4.95
N ASN A 418 7.94 1.64 -5.90
CA ASN A 418 7.23 2.70 -6.61
C ASN A 418 6.03 2.14 -7.38
N GLY A 419 4.87 2.80 -7.20
CA GLY A 419 3.64 2.44 -7.90
C GLY A 419 2.85 1.28 -7.29
N LEU A 420 3.22 0.76 -6.12
CA LEU A 420 2.39 -0.19 -5.39
C LEU A 420 1.12 0.54 -4.88
N PRO A 421 -0.09 0.16 -5.36
CA PRO A 421 -1.27 1.01 -5.21
C PRO A 421 -1.85 1.03 -3.79
N LYS A 422 -1.56 0.02 -2.98
CA LYS A 422 -2.10 -0.14 -1.63
C LYS A 422 -1.06 0.05 -0.53
N LEU A 423 0.21 0.26 -0.89
CA LEU A 423 1.26 0.44 0.10
C LEU A 423 1.00 1.69 0.95
N GLN A 424 0.98 1.51 2.26
CA GLN A 424 0.71 2.55 3.26
C GLN A 424 1.88 2.79 4.20
N LYS A 425 2.61 1.71 4.58
CA LYS A 425 3.70 1.80 5.56
C LYS A 425 4.92 0.99 5.15
N VAL A 426 6.08 1.57 5.32
CA VAL A 426 7.38 0.90 5.19
C VAL A 426 8.20 1.19 6.44
N TYR A 427 8.56 0.15 7.19
CA TYR A 427 9.47 0.23 8.34
C TYR A 427 10.87 -0.17 7.86
N CYS A 428 11.82 0.73 7.94
CA CYS A 428 13.19 0.52 7.46
C CYS A 428 14.25 1.13 8.40
N ASP A 429 14.04 0.98 9.72
CA ASP A 429 15.04 1.35 10.70
C ASP A 429 16.33 0.53 10.52
N ASN A 430 17.49 1.14 10.80
CA ASN A 430 18.79 0.51 10.73
C ASN A 430 19.10 -0.13 9.35
N THR A 431 18.59 0.47 8.28
CA THR A 431 18.96 0.12 6.91
C THR A 431 19.96 1.15 6.35
N PRO A 432 20.69 0.83 5.26
CA PRO A 432 21.52 1.82 4.55
C PRO A 432 20.74 2.95 3.86
N ILE A 433 19.39 2.89 3.86
CA ILE A 433 18.52 3.92 3.26
C ILE A 433 18.77 5.26 3.95
N LYS A 434 19.21 6.25 3.16
CA LYS A 434 19.50 7.59 3.65
C LYS A 434 18.28 8.51 3.51
N LYS A 435 18.26 9.58 4.31
CA LYS A 435 17.21 10.61 4.27
C LYS A 435 16.84 11.09 2.86
N PRO A 436 17.79 11.34 1.91
CA PRO A 436 17.42 11.76 0.55
C PRO A 436 16.65 10.70 -0.24
N GLU A 437 16.98 9.41 -0.06
CA GLU A 437 16.27 8.28 -0.71
C GLU A 437 14.87 8.13 -0.16
N ALA A 438 14.72 8.15 1.18
CA ALA A 438 13.40 8.09 1.82
C ALA A 438 12.51 9.25 1.38
N ASN A 439 13.05 10.46 1.34
CA ASN A 439 12.31 11.66 0.91
C ASN A 439 11.93 11.60 -0.57
N ARG A 440 12.83 11.13 -1.44
CA ARG A 440 12.52 10.94 -2.88
C ARG A 440 11.38 9.93 -3.04
N PHE A 441 11.41 8.83 -2.31
CA PHE A 441 10.37 7.83 -2.35
C PHE A 441 9.02 8.39 -1.87
N MET A 442 8.98 9.11 -0.74
CA MET A 442 7.77 9.75 -0.21
C MET A 442 7.22 10.84 -1.14
N ALA A 443 8.09 11.58 -1.84
CA ALA A 443 7.65 12.57 -2.81
C ALA A 443 6.92 11.95 -4.02
N ILE A 444 7.34 10.75 -4.44
CA ILE A 444 6.70 9.99 -5.53
C ILE A 444 5.44 9.27 -5.03
N ASN A 445 5.46 8.80 -3.77
CA ASN A 445 4.41 8.00 -3.16
C ASN A 445 3.87 8.69 -1.89
N PRO A 446 3.17 9.83 -1.99
CA PRO A 446 2.78 10.65 -0.83
C PRO A 446 1.80 9.95 0.13
N GLN A 447 1.17 8.86 -0.31
CA GLN A 447 0.29 8.04 0.52
C GLN A 447 1.06 7.06 1.42
N VAL A 448 2.38 6.87 1.22
CA VAL A 448 3.19 5.90 1.96
C VAL A 448 3.93 6.59 3.11
N LEU A 449 3.70 6.12 4.32
CA LEU A 449 4.47 6.51 5.50
C LEU A 449 5.75 5.66 5.58
N VAL A 450 6.91 6.29 5.48
CA VAL A 450 8.22 5.64 5.67
C VAL A 450 8.70 5.91 7.09
N ILE A 451 8.89 4.84 7.86
CA ILE A 451 9.37 4.86 9.24
C ILE A 451 10.83 4.45 9.22
N TYR A 452 11.72 5.40 9.47
CA TYR A 452 13.16 5.22 9.48
C TYR A 452 13.81 6.13 10.52
N ALA A 453 14.99 5.80 10.99
CA ALA A 453 15.72 6.56 11.99
C ALA A 453 14.90 6.85 13.27
N SER A 454 14.10 5.86 13.71
CA SER A 454 13.12 6.03 14.79
C SER A 454 13.74 6.45 16.12
N GLU A 455 14.95 5.98 16.45
CA GLU A 455 15.67 6.39 17.67
C GLU A 455 16.03 7.89 17.62
N GLN A 456 16.58 8.36 16.47
CA GLN A 456 16.92 9.78 16.31
C GLN A 456 15.67 10.67 16.33
N MET A 457 14.55 10.18 15.82
CA MET A 457 13.27 10.90 15.89
C MET A 457 12.72 10.96 17.31
N LEU A 458 12.93 9.92 18.11
CA LEU A 458 12.55 9.92 19.52
C LEU A 458 13.42 10.89 20.33
N ASP A 459 14.75 10.89 20.11
CA ASP A 459 15.68 11.84 20.74
C ASP A 459 15.33 13.28 20.37
N TRP A 460 15.05 13.52 19.07
CA TRP A 460 14.58 14.82 18.61
C TRP A 460 13.30 15.25 19.32
N TRP A 461 12.30 14.36 19.42
CA TRP A 461 11.04 14.66 20.10
C TRP A 461 11.22 15.00 21.59
N GLN A 462 12.08 14.24 22.28
CA GLN A 462 12.39 14.46 23.70
C GLN A 462 13.14 15.78 23.94
N ALA A 463 13.91 16.23 22.97
CA ALA A 463 14.65 17.49 23.03
C ALA A 463 13.79 18.72 22.69
N LEU A 464 12.58 18.54 22.18
CA LEU A 464 11.69 19.66 21.83
C LEU A 464 11.20 20.41 23.07
N ALA A 465 11.13 21.73 22.94
CA ALA A 465 10.41 22.55 23.90
C ALA A 465 8.90 22.19 23.93
N PRO A 466 8.24 22.31 25.10
CA PRO A 466 6.82 21.94 25.24
C PRO A 466 5.89 22.60 24.22
N GLU A 467 6.17 23.85 23.83
CA GLU A 467 5.40 24.59 22.84
C GLU A 467 5.39 23.89 21.47
N TRP A 468 6.54 23.33 21.06
CA TRP A 468 6.62 22.58 19.81
C TRP A 468 5.91 21.24 19.89
N GLN A 469 5.98 20.56 21.03
CA GLN A 469 5.20 19.33 21.25
C GLN A 469 3.69 19.59 21.17
N GLU A 470 3.23 20.73 21.73
CA GLU A 470 1.82 21.15 21.60
C GLU A 470 1.44 21.46 20.15
N ILE A 471 2.31 22.18 19.42
CA ILE A 471 2.07 22.51 18.01
C ILE A 471 1.92 21.22 17.18
N PHE A 472 2.86 20.27 17.29
CA PHE A 472 2.79 19.02 16.56
C PHE A 472 1.59 18.15 16.97
N GLY A 473 1.20 18.20 18.25
CA GLY A 473 0.02 17.54 18.78
C GLY A 473 -1.32 18.00 18.17
N LYS A 474 -1.35 19.18 17.52
CA LYS A 474 -2.52 19.62 16.74
C LYS A 474 -2.70 18.88 15.42
N TYR A 475 -1.61 18.31 14.86
CA TYR A 475 -1.61 17.65 13.56
C TYR A 475 -1.63 16.13 13.66
N VAL A 476 -1.03 15.57 14.70
CA VAL A 476 -0.91 14.14 14.92
C VAL A 476 -1.35 13.82 16.36
N SER A 477 -2.16 12.77 16.54
CA SER A 477 -2.52 12.32 17.89
C SER A 477 -1.29 11.73 18.58
N LEU A 478 -0.84 12.36 19.67
CA LEU A 478 0.38 12.05 20.42
C LEU A 478 0.08 11.64 21.87
N GLU A 479 -1.11 11.05 22.11
CA GLU A 479 -1.46 10.51 23.44
C GLU A 479 -0.44 9.47 23.91
N THR A 480 0.05 8.66 22.99
CA THR A 480 1.20 7.78 23.18
C THR A 480 2.21 8.05 22.07
N VAL A 481 3.42 8.47 22.44
CA VAL A 481 4.49 8.73 21.48
C VAL A 481 5.07 7.40 21.01
N ASN A 482 4.94 7.11 19.73
CA ASN A 482 5.48 5.92 19.07
C ASN A 482 6.13 6.28 17.73
N LYS A 483 6.83 5.32 17.13
CA LYS A 483 7.59 5.54 15.89
C LYS A 483 6.72 5.94 14.70
N GLU A 484 5.48 5.46 14.63
CA GLU A 484 4.55 5.79 13.54
C GLU A 484 4.10 7.25 13.62
N ASN A 485 3.65 7.69 14.79
CA ASN A 485 3.19 9.06 14.92
C ASN A 485 4.34 10.07 14.85
N LEU A 486 5.55 9.73 15.28
CA LEU A 486 6.73 10.57 15.05
C LEU A 486 7.10 10.63 13.55
N ALA A 487 7.00 9.51 12.82
CA ALA A 487 7.20 9.52 11.38
C ALA A 487 6.11 10.35 10.65
N GLN A 488 4.85 10.33 11.15
CA GLN A 488 3.80 11.21 10.64
C GLN A 488 4.14 12.68 10.86
N VAL A 489 4.64 13.05 12.05
CA VAL A 489 5.11 14.42 12.33
C VAL A 489 6.24 14.81 11.37
N ALA A 490 7.25 13.96 11.18
CA ALA A 490 8.36 14.22 10.25
C ALA A 490 7.91 14.39 8.79
N ASN A 491 6.77 13.79 8.42
CA ASN A 491 6.20 13.84 7.06
C ASN A 491 5.13 14.92 6.88
N LEU A 492 4.93 15.80 7.86
CA LEU A 492 3.95 16.89 7.72
C LEU A 492 4.27 17.75 6.50
N ALA A 493 3.25 17.96 5.68
CA ALA A 493 3.34 18.83 4.50
C ALA A 493 2.96 20.28 4.80
N GLU A 494 2.26 20.53 5.89
CA GLU A 494 1.78 21.85 6.28
C GLU A 494 1.93 22.03 7.79
N ILE A 495 2.43 23.20 8.20
CA ILE A 495 2.49 23.64 9.61
C ILE A 495 2.11 25.11 9.70
N ASP A 496 1.27 25.39 10.64
CA ASP A 496 0.87 26.74 11.03
C ASP A 496 1.27 26.99 12.49
N ILE A 497 2.23 27.89 12.66
CA ILE A 497 2.73 28.37 13.96
C ILE A 497 2.45 29.87 14.12
N SER A 498 1.52 30.39 13.33
CA SER A 498 1.16 31.81 13.38
C SER A 498 0.61 32.21 14.75
N ASP A 499 0.86 33.47 15.10
CA ASP A 499 0.38 34.08 16.35
C ASP A 499 0.89 33.38 17.64
N HIS A 500 2.03 32.61 17.55
CA HIS A 500 2.74 32.02 18.68
C HIS A 500 4.03 32.80 19.00
N PRO A 501 3.97 33.86 19.83
CA PRO A 501 5.15 34.67 20.13
C PRO A 501 6.20 33.95 20.97
N SER A 502 5.88 32.83 21.59
CA SER A 502 6.85 31.97 22.29
C SER A 502 7.79 31.23 21.33
N VAL A 503 7.41 31.05 20.07
CA VAL A 503 8.25 30.39 19.06
C VAL A 503 9.28 31.38 18.54
N GLN A 504 10.56 31.12 18.87
CA GLN A 504 11.71 31.96 18.50
C GLN A 504 12.66 31.30 17.49
N THR A 505 12.55 29.99 17.29
CA THR A 505 13.42 29.22 16.40
C THR A 505 12.63 28.23 15.55
N LEU A 506 13.10 28.00 14.33
CA LEU A 506 12.59 26.98 13.41
C LEU A 506 13.39 25.68 13.44
N GLU A 507 14.39 25.53 14.35
CA GLU A 507 15.20 24.32 14.45
C GLU A 507 14.41 23.01 14.46
N PRO A 508 13.26 22.90 15.19
CA PRO A 508 12.44 21.70 15.14
C PRO A 508 11.95 21.31 13.76
N LEU A 509 11.78 22.27 12.86
CA LEU A 509 11.33 22.02 11.49
C LEU A 509 12.40 21.43 10.59
N ALA A 510 13.68 21.50 10.95
CA ALA A 510 14.77 20.90 10.17
C ALA A 510 14.62 19.38 9.96
N ALA A 511 13.85 18.71 10.83
CA ALA A 511 13.48 17.32 10.66
C ALA A 511 12.43 17.08 9.54
N LEU A 512 11.61 18.08 9.21
CA LEU A 512 10.43 18.00 8.32
C LEU A 512 10.79 18.35 6.88
N THR A 513 11.35 17.41 6.15
CA THR A 513 11.83 17.67 4.78
C THR A 513 10.74 17.65 3.70
N ASN A 514 9.53 17.18 4.03
CA ASN A 514 8.39 17.16 3.13
C ASN A 514 7.47 18.38 3.28
N LEU A 515 7.89 19.35 4.11
CA LEU A 515 7.10 20.55 4.37
C LEU A 515 6.92 21.37 3.07
N LYS A 516 5.67 21.64 2.73
CA LYS A 516 5.25 22.43 1.55
C LYS A 516 4.69 23.79 1.93
N ILE A 517 4.02 23.87 3.06
CA ILE A 517 3.35 25.09 3.52
C ILE A 517 3.78 25.37 4.94
N LEU A 518 4.38 26.53 5.16
CA LEU A 518 4.74 27.02 6.48
C LEU A 518 4.13 28.40 6.71
N ARG A 519 3.32 28.51 7.77
CA ARG A 519 2.79 29.79 8.25
C ARG A 519 3.39 30.10 9.61
N CYS A 520 4.09 31.21 9.71
CA CYS A 520 4.72 31.68 10.94
C CYS A 520 4.60 33.21 11.13
N GLN A 521 3.51 33.78 10.58
CA GLN A 521 3.24 35.19 10.77
C GLN A 521 3.05 35.54 12.27
N ASN A 522 3.46 36.75 12.65
CA ASN A 522 3.35 37.30 14.00
C ASN A 522 4.09 36.44 15.06
N THR A 523 5.21 35.84 14.69
CA THR A 523 6.11 35.13 15.62
C THR A 523 7.42 35.90 15.80
N ASN A 524 8.19 35.53 16.84
CA ASN A 524 9.49 36.16 17.13
C ASN A 524 10.66 35.46 16.39
N ILE A 525 10.38 34.87 15.23
CA ILE A 525 11.40 34.20 14.39
C ILE A 525 12.26 35.25 13.72
N ARG A 526 13.58 35.01 13.77
CA ARG A 526 14.59 35.83 13.10
C ARG A 526 15.45 35.05 12.12
N ASP A 527 15.82 33.82 12.47
CA ASP A 527 16.73 32.98 11.68
C ASP A 527 15.96 31.96 10.84
N LEU A 528 16.20 31.95 9.55
CA LEU A 528 15.64 31.01 8.56
C LEU A 528 16.61 29.89 8.19
N THR A 529 17.81 29.81 8.78
CA THR A 529 18.81 28.77 8.47
C THR A 529 18.23 27.35 8.57
N PRO A 530 17.32 27.02 9.53
CA PRO A 530 16.68 25.69 9.58
C PRO A 530 15.84 25.33 8.32
N LEU A 531 15.46 26.29 7.51
CA LEU A 531 14.75 26.06 6.23
C LEU A 531 15.69 25.81 5.04
N GLU A 532 17.00 25.90 5.24
CA GLU A 532 17.98 25.63 4.20
C GLU A 532 17.88 24.18 3.73
N GLY A 533 17.78 23.98 2.43
CA GLY A 533 17.60 22.64 1.84
C GLY A 533 16.16 22.13 1.79
N MET A 534 15.17 22.89 2.27
CA MET A 534 13.75 22.53 2.13
C MET A 534 13.25 22.74 0.71
N VAL A 535 13.67 21.88 -0.20
CA VAL A 535 13.37 22.01 -1.64
C VAL A 535 11.88 21.84 -1.97
N ASN A 536 11.10 21.22 -1.07
CA ASN A 536 9.67 20.97 -1.26
C ASN A 536 8.78 22.15 -0.82
N LEU A 537 9.36 23.20 -0.23
CA LEU A 537 8.59 24.34 0.27
C LEU A 537 7.97 25.12 -0.90
N GLU A 538 6.65 25.21 -0.90
CA GLU A 538 5.84 25.87 -1.93
C GLU A 538 5.27 27.21 -1.45
N GLN A 539 4.92 27.29 -0.16
CA GLN A 539 4.32 28.49 0.43
C GLN A 539 4.96 28.80 1.78
N LEU A 540 5.40 30.02 1.95
CA LEU A 540 5.99 30.53 3.19
C LEU A 540 5.39 31.89 3.55
N ASN A 541 4.85 31.99 4.77
CA ASN A 541 4.36 33.25 5.32
C ASN A 541 5.14 33.63 6.57
N LEU A 542 5.91 34.71 6.48
CA LEU A 542 6.80 35.30 7.49
C LEU A 542 6.30 36.68 7.97
N ALA A 543 5.09 37.08 7.60
CA ALA A 543 4.64 38.45 7.86
C ALA A 543 4.67 38.79 9.36
N GLY A 544 5.17 39.97 9.71
CA GLY A 544 5.24 40.42 11.11
C GLY A 544 6.26 39.68 11.98
N THR A 545 7.30 39.06 11.35
CA THR A 545 8.41 38.43 12.07
C THR A 545 9.64 39.35 12.14
N GLU A 546 10.62 38.96 12.96
CA GLU A 546 11.90 39.68 13.08
C GLU A 546 12.95 39.31 12.00
N VAL A 547 12.55 38.61 10.96
CA VAL A 547 13.45 38.14 9.87
C VAL A 547 14.07 39.34 9.15
N ASP A 548 15.40 39.33 9.04
CA ASP A 548 16.20 40.36 8.34
C ASP A 548 16.87 39.86 7.06
N SER A 549 16.92 38.55 6.86
CA SER A 549 17.51 37.88 5.70
C SER A 549 16.70 36.67 5.23
N ILE A 550 16.52 36.57 3.91
CA ILE A 550 15.88 35.41 3.23
C ILE A 550 16.92 34.57 2.48
N GLY A 551 18.20 34.64 2.85
CA GLY A 551 19.31 33.93 2.22
C GLY A 551 19.13 32.41 2.19
N ALA A 552 18.58 31.83 3.28
CA ALA A 552 18.30 30.40 3.41
C ALA A 552 17.31 29.88 2.33
N LEU A 553 16.47 30.75 1.76
CA LEU A 553 15.48 30.36 0.75
C LEU A 553 16.06 30.16 -0.65
N SER A 554 17.32 30.46 -0.88
CA SER A 554 17.97 30.34 -2.21
C SER A 554 17.92 28.91 -2.79
N SER A 555 17.77 27.88 -1.93
CA SER A 555 17.62 26.48 -2.31
C SER A 555 16.15 26.05 -2.53
N ALA A 556 15.17 26.86 -2.15
CA ALA A 556 13.73 26.52 -2.19
C ALA A 556 13.13 26.69 -3.60
N ARG A 557 13.58 25.87 -4.55
CA ARG A 557 13.27 26.00 -5.99
C ARG A 557 11.78 25.82 -6.33
N ASN A 558 11.01 25.20 -5.46
CA ASN A 558 9.58 24.97 -5.65
C ASN A 558 8.70 26.07 -5.01
N LEU A 559 9.33 27.12 -4.43
CA LEU A 559 8.61 28.20 -3.76
C LEU A 559 7.76 28.99 -4.78
N LYS A 560 6.46 29.08 -4.52
CA LYS A 560 5.44 29.73 -5.37
C LYS A 560 4.90 31.00 -4.71
N ILE A 561 4.69 30.92 -3.39
CA ILE A 561 4.10 32.02 -2.62
C ILE A 561 5.01 32.33 -1.43
N LEU A 562 5.46 33.58 -1.39
CA LEU A 562 6.27 34.08 -0.28
C LEU A 562 5.66 35.40 0.23
N ASN A 563 5.38 35.44 1.52
CA ASN A 563 4.97 36.67 2.21
C ASN A 563 5.94 36.95 3.36
N PHE A 564 6.55 38.12 3.33
CA PHE A 564 7.37 38.66 4.42
C PHE A 564 7.03 40.13 4.68
N ASP A 565 5.75 40.47 4.61
CA ASP A 565 5.28 41.83 4.99
C ASP A 565 5.73 42.16 6.41
N GLN A 566 6.01 43.44 6.68
CA GLN A 566 6.36 43.94 8.01
C GLN A 566 7.58 43.23 8.64
N THR A 567 8.57 42.84 7.81
CA THR A 567 9.85 42.27 8.27
C THR A 567 11.01 43.26 8.06
N GLN A 568 12.24 42.85 8.50
CA GLN A 568 13.45 43.64 8.35
C GLN A 568 14.27 43.25 7.11
N VAL A 569 13.70 42.49 6.20
CA VAL A 569 14.37 42.05 4.94
C VAL A 569 14.73 43.24 4.07
N ARG A 570 15.98 43.27 3.56
CA ARG A 570 16.56 44.38 2.79
C ARG A 570 16.93 44.01 1.36
N SER A 571 16.93 42.72 1.01
CA SER A 571 17.40 42.27 -0.32
C SER A 571 16.55 41.15 -0.88
N LEU A 572 16.25 41.24 -2.19
CA LEU A 572 15.55 40.19 -2.95
C LEU A 572 16.53 39.28 -3.72
N SER A 573 17.84 39.51 -3.65
CA SER A 573 18.85 38.76 -4.42
C SER A 573 18.80 37.23 -4.21
N PRO A 574 18.47 36.69 -3.03
CA PRO A 574 18.33 35.24 -2.86
C PRO A 574 17.22 34.62 -3.72
N LEU A 575 16.23 35.41 -4.13
CA LEU A 575 15.09 34.94 -4.92
C LEU A 575 15.37 34.88 -6.43
N ASN A 576 16.46 35.47 -6.90
CA ASN A 576 16.79 35.53 -8.33
C ASN A 576 17.00 34.15 -8.97
N SER A 577 17.34 33.14 -8.17
CA SER A 577 17.47 31.72 -8.61
C SER A 577 16.16 30.97 -8.68
N ILE A 578 15.04 31.57 -8.21
CA ILE A 578 13.74 30.89 -8.04
C ILE A 578 12.76 31.44 -9.08
N SER A 579 12.75 30.86 -10.26
CA SER A 579 11.89 31.31 -11.39
C SER A 579 10.40 30.96 -11.20
N GLY A 580 10.07 30.14 -10.21
CA GLY A 580 8.71 29.62 -9.97
C GLY A 580 7.82 30.49 -9.10
N ILE A 581 8.31 31.61 -8.56
CA ILE A 581 7.53 32.48 -7.66
C ILE A 581 6.36 33.09 -8.43
N GLN A 582 5.15 32.81 -7.99
CA GLN A 582 3.90 33.36 -8.53
C GLN A 582 3.49 34.62 -7.78
N ARG A 583 3.63 34.61 -6.45
CA ARG A 583 3.26 35.74 -5.59
C ARG A 583 4.35 36.02 -4.55
N LEU A 584 4.76 37.25 -4.48
CA LEU A 584 5.70 37.80 -3.49
C LEU A 584 5.03 38.98 -2.78
N SER A 585 4.95 38.94 -1.46
CA SER A 585 4.47 40.07 -0.66
C SER A 585 5.59 40.58 0.23
N CYS A 586 5.90 41.88 0.14
CA CYS A 586 6.99 42.54 0.85
C CYS A 586 6.61 43.96 1.30
N GLU A 587 5.37 44.14 1.75
CA GLU A 587 4.88 45.43 2.23
C GLU A 587 5.55 45.82 3.55
N ASN A 588 5.77 47.08 3.75
CA ASN A 588 6.39 47.68 4.95
C ASN A 588 7.73 47.00 5.32
N THR A 589 8.54 46.74 4.31
CA THR A 589 9.93 46.26 4.44
C THR A 589 10.90 47.40 4.11
N PRO A 590 12.13 47.37 4.60
CA PRO A 590 13.16 48.37 4.26
C PRO A 590 13.81 48.16 2.88
N ILE A 591 13.20 47.42 1.95
CA ILE A 591 13.69 47.20 0.60
C ILE A 591 13.48 48.51 -0.21
N GLU A 592 14.55 48.99 -0.87
CA GLU A 592 14.47 50.16 -1.75
C GLU A 592 13.48 49.93 -2.90
N PRO A 593 12.60 50.88 -3.19
CA PRO A 593 11.58 50.75 -4.24
C PRO A 593 12.14 50.39 -5.62
N ASP A 594 13.30 50.89 -5.97
CA ASP A 594 13.96 50.62 -7.26
C ASP A 594 14.43 49.17 -7.36
N THR A 595 14.87 48.55 -6.24
CA THR A 595 15.20 47.12 -6.18
C THR A 595 13.95 46.29 -6.47
N ILE A 596 12.79 46.68 -5.90
CA ILE A 596 11.53 45.97 -6.15
C ILE A 596 11.10 46.12 -7.61
N ARG A 597 11.19 47.36 -8.18
CA ARG A 597 10.89 47.60 -9.59
C ARG A 597 11.80 46.79 -10.52
N GLN A 598 13.08 46.66 -10.19
CA GLN A 598 14.00 45.84 -10.97
C GLN A 598 13.58 44.33 -10.87
N PHE A 599 13.29 43.82 -9.68
CA PHE A 599 12.82 42.45 -9.53
C PHE A 599 11.52 42.17 -10.31
N ILE A 600 10.56 43.12 -10.30
CA ILE A 600 9.33 43.05 -11.09
C ILE A 600 9.60 42.92 -12.59
N ARG A 601 10.61 43.64 -13.10
CA ARG A 601 11.00 43.58 -14.53
C ARG A 601 11.65 42.26 -14.90
N GLU A 602 12.52 41.72 -13.99
CA GLU A 602 13.24 40.48 -14.21
C GLU A 602 12.32 39.23 -14.04
N HIS A 603 11.24 39.38 -13.27
CA HIS A 603 10.29 38.29 -12.98
C HIS A 603 8.87 38.61 -13.46
N PRO A 604 8.62 38.65 -14.79
CA PRO A 604 7.36 39.16 -15.36
C PRO A 604 6.12 38.35 -15.03
N LYS A 605 6.31 37.11 -14.57
CA LYS A 605 5.20 36.22 -14.15
C LYS A 605 4.84 36.32 -12.66
N THR A 606 5.63 37.00 -11.82
CA THR A 606 5.44 37.13 -10.38
C THR A 606 4.57 38.35 -10.03
N ILE A 607 3.50 38.20 -9.30
CA ILE A 607 2.78 39.33 -8.71
C ILE A 607 3.54 39.73 -7.45
N VAL A 608 4.04 40.99 -7.44
CA VAL A 608 4.78 41.54 -6.30
C VAL A 608 3.93 42.58 -5.59
N ILE A 609 3.55 42.28 -4.35
CA ILE A 609 2.71 43.14 -3.52
C ILE A 609 3.63 43.94 -2.60
N TYR A 610 3.66 45.28 -2.72
CA TYR A 610 4.62 46.11 -1.97
C TYR A 610 4.16 47.53 -1.63
N LYS A 611 3.06 48.05 -2.17
CA LYS A 611 2.58 49.42 -1.96
C LYS A 611 1.04 49.49 -2.04
N THR A 612 0.34 48.57 -1.41
CA THR A 612 -1.13 48.46 -1.52
C THR A 612 -1.83 49.74 -1.13
N GLU A 613 -1.39 50.42 -0.04
CA GLU A 613 -2.03 51.67 0.39
C GLU A 613 -1.92 52.76 -0.68
N GLN A 614 -0.74 52.95 -1.27
CA GLN A 614 -0.52 53.89 -2.36
C GLN A 614 -1.38 53.54 -3.58
N LEU A 615 -1.46 52.28 -4.00
CA LEU A 615 -2.32 51.87 -5.11
C LEU A 615 -3.82 52.01 -4.79
N SER A 616 -4.21 51.83 -3.53
CA SER A 616 -5.59 52.12 -3.10
C SER A 616 -5.92 53.61 -3.24
N LEU A 617 -5.03 54.48 -2.79
CA LEU A 617 -5.16 55.93 -2.98
C LEU A 617 -5.19 56.31 -4.48
N TRP A 618 -4.32 55.75 -5.28
CA TRP A 618 -4.30 55.88 -6.72
C TRP A 618 -5.62 55.45 -7.36
N TRP A 619 -6.13 54.26 -7.05
CA TRP A 619 -7.41 53.78 -7.58
C TRP A 619 -8.58 54.70 -7.19
N ASN A 620 -8.60 55.19 -5.94
CA ASN A 620 -9.67 56.10 -5.48
C ASN A 620 -9.63 57.46 -6.18
N ALA A 621 -8.45 57.93 -6.54
CA ALA A 621 -8.23 59.21 -7.25
C ALA A 621 -8.56 59.13 -8.75
N LEU A 622 -8.67 57.94 -9.35
CA LEU A 622 -8.99 57.75 -10.75
C LEU A 622 -10.35 58.29 -11.11
N SER A 623 -10.42 58.95 -12.27
CA SER A 623 -11.67 59.39 -12.89
C SER A 623 -12.57 58.15 -13.22
N PRO A 624 -13.91 58.33 -13.25
CA PRO A 624 -14.82 57.28 -13.71
C PRO A 624 -14.45 56.72 -15.11
N ALA A 625 -13.92 57.53 -15.98
CA ALA A 625 -13.47 57.10 -17.31
C ALA A 625 -12.29 56.15 -17.23
N TRP A 626 -11.26 56.45 -16.42
CA TRP A 626 -10.13 55.59 -16.20
C TRP A 626 -10.52 54.29 -15.52
N LYS A 627 -11.37 54.31 -14.46
CA LYS A 627 -11.89 53.11 -13.80
C LYS A 627 -12.59 52.18 -14.76
N LYS A 628 -13.37 52.74 -15.73
CA LYS A 628 -14.06 51.95 -16.74
C LYS A 628 -13.03 51.22 -17.65
N GLU A 629 -12.06 51.91 -18.20
CA GLU A 629 -11.05 51.34 -19.11
C GLU A 629 -10.26 50.23 -18.41
N LEU A 630 -9.86 50.42 -17.15
CA LEU A 630 -9.07 49.43 -16.40
C LEU A 630 -9.88 48.23 -16.04
N LYS A 631 -11.20 48.37 -15.72
CA LYS A 631 -12.11 47.25 -15.50
C LYS A 631 -12.37 46.39 -16.73
N GLU A 632 -12.18 46.95 -17.92
CA GLU A 632 -12.25 46.20 -19.19
C GLU A 632 -10.99 45.32 -19.41
N GLN A 633 -9.87 45.64 -18.79
CA GLN A 633 -8.60 44.93 -18.92
C GLN A 633 -8.45 43.82 -17.84
N VAL A 634 -8.94 44.07 -16.61
CA VAL A 634 -8.86 43.16 -15.49
C VAL A 634 -10.23 43.09 -14.80
N VAL A 635 -10.66 41.90 -14.47
CA VAL A 635 -11.91 41.65 -13.72
C VAL A 635 -11.75 42.14 -12.29
N VAL A 636 -12.18 43.38 -12.01
CA VAL A 636 -12.07 43.95 -10.68
C VAL A 636 -13.41 44.51 -10.23
N GLY A 637 -13.67 44.45 -8.91
CA GLY A 637 -14.85 45.08 -8.28
C GLY A 637 -14.77 46.59 -8.18
N ASP A 638 -15.76 47.23 -7.54
CA ASP A 638 -15.70 48.68 -7.29
C ASP A 638 -14.59 49.05 -6.30
N ILE A 639 -14.26 48.16 -5.38
CA ILE A 639 -13.13 48.24 -4.46
C ILE A 639 -12.23 47.03 -4.73
N PRO A 640 -11.17 47.18 -5.54
CA PRO A 640 -10.21 46.08 -5.79
C PRO A 640 -9.49 45.68 -4.50
N ASP A 641 -9.25 44.41 -4.35
CA ASP A 641 -8.38 43.90 -3.29
C ASP A 641 -6.89 44.20 -3.59
N ARG A 642 -5.99 43.82 -2.66
CA ARG A 642 -4.57 44.12 -2.78
C ARG A 642 -3.93 43.47 -4.01
N GLU A 643 -4.36 42.29 -4.41
CA GLU A 643 -3.84 41.57 -5.56
C GLU A 643 -4.32 42.20 -6.85
N GLN A 644 -5.60 42.50 -6.96
CA GLN A 644 -6.21 43.16 -8.11
C GLN A 644 -5.59 44.57 -8.38
N LEU A 645 -5.26 45.30 -7.30
CA LEU A 645 -4.56 46.58 -7.44
C LEU A 645 -3.17 46.44 -8.11
N HIS A 646 -2.43 45.40 -7.71
CA HIS A 646 -1.12 45.11 -8.29
C HIS A 646 -1.22 44.51 -9.70
N GLU A 647 -2.22 43.70 -10.00
CA GLU A 647 -2.50 43.21 -11.35
C GLU A 647 -2.77 44.35 -12.31
N LEU A 648 -3.56 45.36 -11.89
CA LEU A 648 -3.79 46.58 -12.67
C LEU A 648 -2.50 47.37 -12.94
N ALA A 649 -1.68 47.58 -11.89
CA ALA A 649 -0.39 48.29 -12.03
C ALA A 649 0.64 47.52 -12.86
N PHE A 650 0.45 46.17 -13.01
CA PHE A 650 1.37 45.29 -13.75
C PHE A 650 0.89 44.91 -15.14
N LEU A 651 -0.13 45.60 -15.68
CA LEU A 651 -0.55 45.39 -17.05
C LEU A 651 0.66 45.61 -18.00
N SER A 652 0.86 44.68 -18.92
CA SER A 652 1.88 44.75 -19.95
C SER A 652 1.39 45.47 -21.21
N SER A 653 0.08 45.48 -21.44
CA SER A 653 -0.54 46.19 -22.55
C SER A 653 -1.81 46.91 -22.05
N LEU A 654 -2.05 48.09 -22.59
CA LEU A 654 -3.25 48.87 -22.30
C LEU A 654 -3.76 49.49 -23.60
N THR A 655 -5.03 49.28 -23.91
CA THR A 655 -5.70 49.83 -25.09
C THR A 655 -6.86 50.72 -24.68
N ILE A 656 -6.83 51.97 -25.11
CA ILE A 656 -7.90 52.97 -24.90
C ILE A 656 -8.23 53.55 -26.27
N GLU A 657 -9.44 53.33 -26.78
CA GLU A 657 -9.86 53.79 -28.10
C GLU A 657 -11.12 54.62 -28.00
N ASP A 658 -11.12 55.72 -28.78
CA ASP A 658 -12.27 56.61 -28.97
C ASP A 658 -12.94 57.09 -27.65
N ASN A 659 -12.19 57.22 -26.55
CA ASN A 659 -12.65 57.76 -25.27
C ASN A 659 -12.21 59.20 -25.05
N SER A 660 -13.01 60.13 -25.52
CA SER A 660 -12.74 61.58 -25.41
C SER A 660 -12.79 62.12 -23.97
N ARG A 661 -13.10 61.30 -22.96
CA ARG A 661 -13.05 61.69 -21.54
C ARG A 661 -11.65 61.50 -20.94
N ILE A 662 -10.79 60.75 -21.61
CA ILE A 662 -9.38 60.56 -21.23
C ILE A 662 -8.56 61.73 -21.84
N ASN A 663 -8.01 62.56 -20.97
CA ASN A 663 -7.23 63.76 -21.33
C ASN A 663 -5.90 63.86 -20.57
N SER A 664 -5.64 62.98 -19.61
CA SER A 664 -4.39 62.94 -18.83
C SER A 664 -3.91 61.50 -18.67
N LEU A 665 -2.59 61.32 -18.79
CA LEU A 665 -1.89 60.05 -18.59
C LEU A 665 -1.29 59.93 -17.18
N ALA A 666 -1.57 60.84 -16.25
CA ALA A 666 -1.08 60.76 -14.88
C ALA A 666 -1.36 59.39 -14.18
N PRO A 667 -2.50 58.70 -14.41
CA PRO A 667 -2.71 57.37 -13.85
C PRO A 667 -1.67 56.30 -14.23
N LEU A 668 -0.99 56.48 -15.37
CA LEU A 668 0.02 55.50 -15.85
C LEU A 668 1.33 55.53 -15.04
N SER A 669 1.53 56.51 -14.16
CA SER A 669 2.73 56.57 -13.28
C SER A 669 2.91 55.35 -12.39
N GLU A 670 1.84 54.60 -12.10
CA GLU A 670 1.90 53.37 -11.27
C GLU A 670 2.16 52.09 -12.10
N PHE A 671 2.20 52.19 -13.44
CA PHE A 671 2.43 51.07 -14.32
C PHE A 671 3.93 50.78 -14.48
N VAL A 672 4.38 49.65 -13.98
CA VAL A 672 5.82 49.29 -13.94
C VAL A 672 6.24 48.31 -15.03
N ARG A 673 5.28 47.71 -15.76
CA ARG A 673 5.52 46.66 -16.76
C ARG A 673 4.99 47.01 -18.16
N LEU A 674 4.41 48.18 -18.34
CA LEU A 674 3.74 48.50 -19.60
C LEU A 674 4.72 48.49 -20.78
N THR A 675 4.50 47.59 -21.72
CA THR A 675 5.29 47.40 -22.95
C THR A 675 4.56 47.92 -24.18
N GLU A 676 3.24 47.92 -24.17
CA GLU A 676 2.38 48.35 -25.27
C GLU A 676 1.29 49.28 -24.76
N LEU A 677 1.15 50.41 -25.38
CA LEU A 677 0.15 51.43 -25.07
C LEU A 677 -0.55 51.90 -26.33
N THR A 678 -1.86 51.72 -26.39
CA THR A 678 -2.73 52.28 -27.44
C THR A 678 -3.64 53.36 -26.86
N LEU A 679 -3.55 54.58 -27.39
CA LEU A 679 -4.31 55.75 -26.96
C LEU A 679 -4.92 56.45 -28.20
N THR A 680 -5.74 55.75 -28.95
CA THR A 680 -6.27 56.28 -30.22
C THR A 680 -7.58 57.05 -29.98
N GLY A 681 -7.68 58.28 -30.49
CA GLY A 681 -8.90 59.03 -30.47
C GLY A 681 -9.34 59.51 -29.06
N THR A 682 -8.38 59.75 -28.19
CA THR A 682 -8.56 60.39 -26.89
C THR A 682 -8.38 61.90 -26.94
N ARG A 683 -8.35 62.61 -25.82
CA ARG A 683 -8.00 64.03 -25.71
C ARG A 683 -6.63 64.29 -25.07
N VAL A 684 -5.76 63.28 -25.05
CA VAL A 684 -4.41 63.40 -24.51
C VAL A 684 -3.55 64.33 -25.38
N ALA A 685 -3.00 65.35 -24.76
CA ALA A 685 -2.11 66.32 -25.36
C ALA A 685 -0.67 66.23 -24.77
N ASP A 686 -0.56 65.84 -23.53
CA ASP A 686 0.68 65.75 -22.76
C ASP A 686 1.13 64.27 -22.58
N LEU A 687 2.32 63.94 -23.08
CA LEU A 687 2.96 62.63 -22.95
C LEU A 687 3.99 62.56 -21.82
N SER A 688 4.14 63.66 -21.00
CA SER A 688 5.12 63.71 -19.92
C SER A 688 5.07 62.52 -18.95
N PRO A 689 3.87 61.98 -18.61
CA PRO A 689 3.83 60.80 -17.74
C PRO A 689 4.46 59.53 -18.31
N LEU A 690 4.78 59.50 -19.63
CA LEU A 690 5.45 58.37 -20.26
C LEU A 690 6.97 58.42 -20.19
N SER A 691 7.56 59.56 -19.78
CA SER A 691 9.02 59.82 -19.89
C SER A 691 9.89 58.79 -19.18
N ASP A 692 9.40 58.20 -18.09
CA ASP A 692 10.13 57.22 -17.27
C ASP A 692 9.80 55.77 -17.63
N MET A 693 8.91 55.52 -18.60
CA MET A 693 8.41 54.18 -18.96
C MET A 693 9.40 53.44 -19.87
N GLN A 694 10.59 53.14 -19.37
CA GLN A 694 11.65 52.46 -20.12
C GLN A 694 11.28 51.06 -20.63
N THR A 695 10.19 50.49 -20.13
CA THR A 695 9.67 49.19 -20.58
C THR A 695 8.88 49.26 -21.87
N LEU A 696 8.44 50.49 -22.28
CA LEU A 696 7.54 50.66 -23.42
C LEU A 696 8.28 50.31 -24.73
N ARG A 697 7.63 49.43 -25.51
CA ARG A 697 8.12 48.94 -26.82
C ARG A 697 7.22 49.40 -27.97
N ALA A 698 5.94 49.56 -27.72
CA ALA A 698 4.98 50.00 -28.72
C ALA A 698 4.08 51.10 -28.14
N LEU A 699 4.00 52.21 -28.87
CA LEU A 699 3.11 53.33 -28.57
C LEU A 699 2.27 53.69 -29.81
N ILE A 700 0.97 53.61 -29.66
CA ILE A 700 0.00 54.08 -30.63
C ILE A 700 -0.77 55.24 -29.99
N CYS A 701 -0.58 56.47 -30.47
CA CYS A 701 -1.23 57.65 -29.93
C CYS A 701 -1.86 58.53 -31.03
N ALA A 702 -2.35 57.82 -32.04
CA ALA A 702 -2.96 58.48 -33.22
C ALA A 702 -4.28 59.20 -32.87
N ARG A 703 -4.65 60.21 -33.69
CA ARG A 703 -5.91 61.00 -33.58
C ARG A 703 -6.05 61.76 -32.24
N ASN A 704 -4.93 62.19 -31.65
CA ASN A 704 -4.86 62.99 -30.43
C ASN A 704 -4.31 64.39 -30.64
N PRO A 705 -4.61 65.36 -29.77
CA PRO A 705 -4.11 66.75 -29.88
C PRO A 705 -2.65 66.89 -29.42
N ILE A 706 -1.79 65.91 -29.65
CA ILE A 706 -0.39 65.86 -29.26
C ILE A 706 0.42 66.75 -30.19
N ARG A 707 1.19 67.71 -29.62
CA ARG A 707 2.04 68.68 -30.39
C ARG A 707 3.52 68.40 -30.28
N SER A 708 3.95 67.68 -29.17
CA SER A 708 5.36 67.40 -28.88
C SER A 708 5.56 65.95 -28.52
N LEU A 709 6.63 65.37 -29.07
CA LEU A 709 7.12 64.05 -28.72
C LEU A 709 8.28 64.12 -27.71
N GLU A 710 8.65 65.29 -27.19
CA GLU A 710 9.81 65.51 -26.33
C GLU A 710 9.85 64.59 -25.12
N PRO A 711 8.70 64.31 -24.45
CA PRO A 711 8.68 63.38 -23.34
C PRO A 711 9.06 61.93 -23.70
N LEU A 712 9.04 61.55 -24.98
CA LEU A 712 9.42 60.23 -25.44
C LEU A 712 10.92 60.10 -25.74
N SER A 713 11.71 61.21 -25.73
CA SER A 713 13.10 61.23 -26.16
C SER A 713 14.02 60.26 -25.41
N SER A 714 13.68 59.89 -24.16
CA SER A 714 14.41 58.94 -23.34
C SER A 714 14.05 57.47 -23.65
N LEU A 715 12.99 57.19 -24.41
CA LEU A 715 12.46 55.86 -24.68
C LEU A 715 13.16 55.21 -25.89
N THR A 716 14.48 55.01 -25.79
CA THR A 716 15.32 54.53 -26.90
C THR A 716 15.04 53.11 -27.36
N ASP A 717 14.38 52.34 -26.54
CA ASP A 717 14.01 50.97 -26.78
C ASP A 717 12.65 50.79 -27.49
N LEU A 718 11.99 51.88 -27.86
CA LEU A 718 10.73 51.85 -28.58
C LEU A 718 10.91 51.24 -29.96
N VAL A 719 10.10 50.25 -30.33
CA VAL A 719 10.13 49.49 -31.58
C VAL A 719 9.06 49.96 -32.54
N TYR A 720 7.89 50.32 -32.01
CA TYR A 720 6.73 50.75 -32.79
C TYR A 720 6.21 52.09 -32.27
N LEU A 721 6.09 53.10 -33.15
CA LEU A 721 5.53 54.43 -32.81
C LEU A 721 4.54 54.88 -33.88
N ASP A 722 3.28 55.10 -33.46
CA ASP A 722 2.23 55.65 -34.34
C ASP A 722 1.60 56.90 -33.69
N PHE A 723 1.76 58.01 -34.29
CA PHE A 723 1.12 59.28 -33.92
C PHE A 723 0.43 59.93 -35.10
N GLN A 724 -0.13 59.13 -35.99
CA GLN A 724 -0.87 59.62 -37.15
C GLN A 724 -2.02 60.55 -36.73
N ASN A 725 -2.31 61.52 -37.59
CA ASN A 725 -3.37 62.49 -37.42
C ASN A 725 -3.25 63.25 -36.08
N THR A 726 -2.02 63.65 -35.73
CA THR A 726 -1.71 64.58 -34.64
C THR A 726 -1.08 65.84 -35.12
N PRO A 727 -1.12 67.00 -34.41
CA PRO A 727 -0.48 68.29 -34.83
C PRO A 727 1.02 68.32 -34.50
N VAL A 728 1.73 67.20 -34.54
CA VAL A 728 3.18 67.08 -34.34
C VAL A 728 3.90 67.71 -35.59
N GLU A 729 4.89 68.56 -35.33
CA GLU A 729 5.70 69.20 -36.36
C GLU A 729 7.16 68.69 -36.32
N ASP A 730 7.69 68.29 -35.18
CA ASP A 730 9.10 68.04 -34.95
C ASP A 730 9.45 66.63 -34.65
N LEU A 731 10.35 66.02 -35.39
CA LEU A 731 10.86 64.67 -35.22
C LEU A 731 12.16 64.55 -34.42
N ARG A 732 12.71 65.71 -33.89
CA ARG A 732 13.94 65.65 -33.09
C ARG A 732 13.92 64.64 -31.95
N PRO A 733 12.80 64.46 -31.17
CA PRO A 733 12.73 63.55 -30.08
C PRO A 733 12.92 62.08 -30.47
N VAL A 734 12.61 61.73 -31.73
CA VAL A 734 12.75 60.28 -32.14
C VAL A 734 14.14 59.95 -32.66
N ARG A 735 15.05 60.96 -32.74
CA ARG A 735 16.37 60.78 -33.35
C ARG A 735 17.19 59.61 -32.74
N ASP A 736 17.15 59.43 -31.46
CA ASP A 736 17.96 58.47 -30.71
C ASP A 736 17.24 57.13 -30.44
N MET A 737 16.03 56.92 -30.97
CA MET A 737 15.23 55.71 -30.89
C MET A 737 15.74 54.65 -31.90
N ILE A 738 16.98 54.23 -31.76
CA ILE A 738 17.65 53.35 -32.73
C ILE A 738 16.97 51.96 -32.85
N SER A 739 16.16 51.51 -31.85
CA SER A 739 15.41 50.28 -31.87
C SER A 739 14.13 50.36 -32.71
N LEU A 740 13.76 51.55 -33.22
CA LEU A 740 12.49 51.79 -33.92
C LEU A 740 12.48 51.07 -35.29
N GLU A 741 11.53 50.14 -35.45
CA GLU A 741 11.29 49.43 -36.71
C GLU A 741 10.12 50.02 -37.51
N THR A 742 9.10 50.50 -36.82
CA THR A 742 7.92 51.08 -37.48
C THR A 742 7.62 52.47 -36.96
N LEU A 743 7.57 53.46 -37.90
CA LEU A 743 7.16 54.79 -37.58
C LEU A 743 6.01 55.24 -38.50
N LYS A 744 4.88 55.63 -37.86
CA LYS A 744 3.71 56.16 -38.57
C LYS A 744 3.44 57.57 -38.12
N CYS A 745 3.64 58.52 -39.05
CA CYS A 745 3.47 59.94 -38.84
C CYS A 745 2.60 60.62 -39.90
N SER A 746 1.74 59.84 -40.56
CA SER A 746 0.88 60.42 -41.64
C SER A 746 -0.21 61.31 -41.05
N GLY A 747 -0.60 62.31 -41.83
CA GLY A 747 -1.60 63.30 -41.39
C GLY A 747 -1.09 64.26 -40.31
N THR A 748 0.23 64.45 -40.18
CA THR A 748 0.87 65.41 -39.25
C THR A 748 1.42 66.65 -39.93
N GLN A 749 1.93 67.58 -39.14
CA GLN A 749 2.53 68.82 -39.67
C GLN A 749 4.07 68.67 -39.91
N VAL A 750 4.56 67.42 -39.97
CA VAL A 750 5.99 67.15 -40.24
C VAL A 750 6.36 67.55 -41.64
N ASP A 751 7.45 68.41 -41.76
CA ASP A 751 7.98 68.89 -43.03
C ASP A 751 9.37 68.34 -43.37
N LYS A 752 10.10 67.75 -42.42
CA LYS A 752 11.47 67.26 -42.55
C LYS A 752 11.72 65.90 -41.90
N LEU A 753 12.35 65.03 -42.65
CA LEU A 753 12.74 63.69 -42.20
C LEU A 753 14.21 63.58 -41.72
N LYS A 754 14.91 64.74 -41.54
CA LYS A 754 16.36 64.78 -41.25
C LYS A 754 16.75 64.06 -39.96
N HIS A 755 15.85 63.96 -38.99
CA HIS A 755 16.06 63.35 -37.70
C HIS A 755 15.85 61.82 -37.70
N LEU A 756 15.39 61.28 -38.86
CA LEU A 756 15.23 59.80 -39.00
C LEU A 756 16.54 59.15 -39.54
N SER A 757 17.56 59.91 -39.96
CA SER A 757 18.76 59.32 -40.53
C SER A 757 19.56 58.38 -39.63
N SER A 758 19.37 58.40 -38.32
CA SER A 758 20.02 57.54 -37.36
C SER A 758 19.24 56.24 -37.07
N LEU A 759 18.01 56.12 -37.54
CA LEU A 759 17.10 54.98 -37.26
C LEU A 759 17.42 53.82 -38.20
N ILE A 760 18.59 53.24 -38.07
CA ILE A 760 19.09 52.17 -38.95
C ILE A 760 18.27 50.91 -39.02
N ASN A 761 17.45 50.64 -37.98
CA ASN A 761 16.58 49.48 -37.90
C ASN A 761 15.16 49.72 -38.44
N LEU A 762 14.89 50.94 -38.94
CA LEU A 762 13.55 51.29 -39.45
C LEU A 762 13.23 50.50 -40.71
N ARG A 763 12.15 49.74 -40.64
CA ARG A 763 11.60 48.88 -41.70
C ARG A 763 10.39 49.50 -42.39
N GLN A 764 9.54 50.18 -41.63
CA GLN A 764 8.32 50.76 -42.12
C GLN A 764 8.20 52.25 -41.76
N LEU A 765 8.01 53.09 -42.77
CA LEU A 765 7.73 54.53 -42.61
C LEU A 765 6.45 54.92 -43.36
N GLU A 766 5.47 55.43 -42.60
CA GLU A 766 4.29 56.06 -43.18
C GLU A 766 4.29 57.58 -42.91
N CYS A 767 4.38 58.35 -43.93
CA CYS A 767 4.44 59.85 -43.87
C CYS A 767 3.54 60.49 -44.90
N TYR A 768 2.48 59.80 -45.37
CA TYR A 768 1.52 60.35 -46.32
C TYR A 768 0.68 61.48 -45.67
N ASN A 769 0.07 62.36 -46.47
CA ASN A 769 -0.68 63.54 -46.01
C ASN A 769 0.15 64.39 -45.06
N THR A 770 1.42 64.68 -45.42
CA THR A 770 2.36 65.61 -44.73
C THR A 770 3.03 66.61 -45.64
N ASP A 771 3.73 67.56 -45.01
CA ASP A 771 4.47 68.61 -45.77
C ASP A 771 5.90 68.25 -46.18
N VAL A 772 6.26 66.95 -46.08
CA VAL A 772 7.60 66.44 -46.41
C VAL A 772 7.94 66.65 -47.85
N LYS A 773 9.23 67.18 -48.10
CA LYS A 773 9.70 67.58 -49.42
C LYS A 773 10.85 66.71 -49.93
N LYS A 774 11.62 66.04 -49.06
CA LYS A 774 12.88 65.38 -49.41
C LYS A 774 13.04 64.07 -48.77
N LEU A 775 13.48 63.07 -49.52
CA LEU A 775 13.80 61.70 -49.03
C LEU A 775 15.29 61.49 -48.82
N LYS A 776 16.17 62.46 -49.09
CA LYS A 776 17.59 62.28 -49.00
C LYS A 776 18.14 61.77 -47.64
N HIS A 777 17.42 62.05 -46.58
CA HIS A 777 17.79 61.67 -45.19
C HIS A 777 17.43 60.22 -44.84
N LEU A 778 16.72 59.54 -45.71
CA LEU A 778 16.38 58.12 -45.57
C LEU A 778 17.32 57.19 -46.36
N ARG A 779 18.33 57.76 -47.05
CA ARG A 779 19.20 57.08 -48.03
C ARG A 779 20.01 55.96 -47.39
N ASP A 780 20.41 56.16 -46.15
CA ASP A 780 21.27 55.23 -45.44
C ASP A 780 20.45 54.19 -44.58
N LEU A 781 19.10 54.19 -44.62
CA LEU A 781 18.20 53.27 -43.93
C LEU A 781 18.02 51.99 -44.77
N ASN A 782 19.04 51.19 -44.81
CA ASN A 782 19.09 49.96 -45.63
C ASN A 782 18.08 48.83 -45.21
N GLN A 783 17.50 48.92 -44.05
CA GLN A 783 16.47 48.02 -43.57
C GLN A 783 15.05 48.41 -43.97
N LEU A 784 14.87 49.59 -44.69
CA LEU A 784 13.54 50.08 -44.99
C LEU A 784 12.86 49.28 -46.11
N GLU A 785 11.82 48.52 -45.70
CA GLU A 785 11.06 47.62 -46.54
C GLU A 785 9.78 48.24 -47.10
N MET A 786 9.22 49.23 -46.38
CA MET A 786 8.00 49.90 -46.80
C MET A 786 8.07 51.43 -46.57
N LEU A 787 7.80 52.21 -47.56
CA LEU A 787 7.66 53.72 -47.54
C LEU A 787 6.34 54.16 -48.16
N ARG A 788 5.41 54.69 -47.30
CA ARG A 788 4.18 55.32 -47.80
C ARG A 788 4.25 56.78 -47.65
N CYS A 789 4.30 57.49 -48.82
CA CYS A 789 4.56 58.94 -48.88
C CYS A 789 3.70 59.63 -49.92
N TYR A 790 2.52 59.13 -50.23
CA TYR A 790 1.56 59.81 -51.15
C TYR A 790 0.96 61.05 -50.48
N ASN A 791 0.40 61.95 -51.32
CA ASN A 791 -0.17 63.20 -50.85
C ASN A 791 0.81 63.99 -49.94
N THR A 792 2.07 64.19 -50.45
CA THR A 792 3.13 64.94 -49.79
C THR A 792 3.67 65.95 -50.78
N ARG A 793 4.65 66.82 -50.37
CA ARG A 793 5.36 67.74 -51.25
C ARG A 793 6.63 67.10 -51.81
N ILE A 794 6.82 65.83 -51.81
CA ILE A 794 7.95 65.11 -52.37
C ILE A 794 7.80 65.13 -53.93
N SER A 795 8.84 65.41 -54.64
CA SER A 795 8.79 65.36 -56.09
C SER A 795 9.02 63.94 -56.62
N GLU A 796 8.47 63.69 -57.83
CA GLU A 796 8.67 62.38 -58.49
C GLU A 796 10.16 62.04 -58.68
N ARG A 797 10.98 63.07 -58.92
CA ARG A 797 12.45 62.95 -59.07
C ARG A 797 13.08 62.37 -57.73
N GLU A 798 12.65 62.86 -56.59
CA GLU A 798 13.15 62.36 -55.26
C GLU A 798 12.76 60.93 -55.06
N VAL A 799 11.53 60.54 -55.39
CA VAL A 799 11.03 59.17 -55.31
C VAL A 799 11.82 58.24 -56.22
N ARG A 800 12.09 58.65 -57.47
CA ARG A 800 12.91 57.81 -58.36
C ARG A 800 14.35 57.65 -57.86
N LYS A 801 14.98 58.67 -57.33
CA LYS A 801 16.29 58.53 -56.68
C LYS A 801 16.29 57.65 -55.49
N PHE A 802 15.23 57.69 -54.69
CA PHE A 802 15.05 56.84 -53.51
C PHE A 802 14.86 55.35 -53.91
N ARG A 803 13.99 55.05 -54.89
CA ARG A 803 13.79 53.68 -55.40
C ARG A 803 15.08 53.09 -56.00
N GLN A 804 15.93 53.91 -56.62
CA GLN A 804 17.23 53.46 -57.12
C GLN A 804 18.22 53.09 -56.01
N ALA A 805 18.14 53.79 -54.88
CA ALA A 805 18.99 53.53 -53.74
C ALA A 805 18.43 52.34 -52.85
N HIS A 806 17.14 52.10 -52.92
CA HIS A 806 16.41 51.05 -52.13
C HIS A 806 15.54 50.24 -53.07
N PRO A 807 16.10 49.35 -53.90
CA PRO A 807 15.35 48.61 -54.90
C PRO A 807 14.32 47.58 -54.23
N ASP A 808 14.65 47.15 -53.08
CA ASP A 808 13.80 46.16 -52.32
C ASP A 808 12.71 46.82 -51.46
N CYS A 809 12.73 48.18 -51.38
CA CYS A 809 11.71 48.89 -50.59
C CYS A 809 10.45 49.13 -51.42
N GLU A 810 9.29 48.71 -50.90
CA GLU A 810 8.00 49.05 -51.47
C GLU A 810 7.68 50.51 -51.20
N VAL A 811 7.64 51.26 -52.26
CA VAL A 811 7.33 52.74 -52.21
C VAL A 811 5.95 53.01 -52.75
N VAL A 812 5.02 53.38 -51.88
CA VAL A 812 3.66 53.83 -52.26
C VAL A 812 3.66 55.34 -52.37
N TYR A 813 3.55 55.82 -53.60
CA TYR A 813 3.54 57.24 -53.95
C TYR A 813 2.70 57.51 -55.20
N TYR A 814 1.74 58.40 -55.12
CA TYR A 814 0.89 58.85 -56.23
C TYR A 814 0.35 60.25 -56.00
#